data_a5f5007e843fe7cbd3fc8115d0da0fca
#
_entry.id   a5f5007e843fe7cbd3fc8115d0da0fca
#
_cell.length_a   1.000
_cell.length_b   1.000
_cell.length_c   1.000
_cell.angle_alpha   90.00
_cell.angle_beta   90.00
_cell.angle_gamma   90.00
#
_symmetry.space_group_name_H-M   'P 1'
#
loop_
_entity.id
_entity.type
_entity.pdbx_description
1 polymer ?
#
loop_
_entity_poly.entity_id
_entity_poly.type
_entity_poly.pdbx_seq_one_letter_code
_entity_poly.pdbx_strand_id
1 'polypeptide(L)'
;MSFEAHITRSPRPFNTEKASDIRELYSDCSAVLQDLVAGTAGCSPYLAGLLDKEIEWIKPAFDAPETAISDVFHQLREVDASALASELRRAKRRIACLTALADLAGVWPLETVTQTLTNFADLSVHLAIRATVGAEIRRGKLPGAAAEDAETGGGLVALAMGKMGAGELNYSSDIDLICLFDETRFEPDVFLEARSSFIRATRKMRAMLNDITAEGYVFRTDLRLRPDPSVTPVCLGMEAAERYYESLGRTWERAAYIKARSCAGDIGAGENFLKTLTPFIWRKHLDFAAIQDAHAMRLRIREHKGLGGPITLPKHHMKLGRGGIREIEFFTQTRQLIAGGRDPSLRLQGTVPGLAALAEKGWIEQEASATLAGHYRYHREVEHRLQMINDAQTHLLPGSDEGFERLACFMDVDLIEFKKEISDRLEEVHCLTEDFFAPDTAAPSQPHDFDTAVLSRWPTYPALRSERASDIFSRLKPVILNRLAQSAKPNEALVAFDGFLAGLPAGVQLFSLFEANPQLIDLLLDIAGTAPDLARHLSQHASVFDAVLGGSFFSKWPNEDGLLEALNEELKALSDYEAKLDTARRWQKEWHFRVGVHHLRGLIDAITAGQQYADIATTVLRGLWPVVVDQFSIKSGPPPGKGAIILGMGSLGAQRLNARSDLDLIVIYDADGVEFSEGRKQLATRTYYARLTQAMVTALSAPMAEGKLYEVDMRLRPSGNQGPVATSIASFKDYQTSAAWTWEHLALTRARPIAGPIGLQDDIESFRRELIAGAQDVQKIFDDTAAMREKIEAAKGQGDEWDAKLGAGRMQDIELFSQAACLTSGEIDRSVSAGIMQALGLKLISKTEAKMLDDAYSTFWAIQAVSKLLSEKPLEPGEIGLGGKDFLLRECASERLEDLKTSLREHSEAAASVIDQALDGNLETQT
;
A
#
# COMPACT_ATOMS: atom_id res chain seq x y z
N MET A 1 -30.23 26.36 -18.90
CA MET A 1 -31.55 25.74 -18.72
C MET A 1 -32.20 26.42 -17.53
N SER A 2 -33.53 26.64 -17.52
CA SER A 2 -34.13 27.40 -16.42
C SER A 2 -34.08 26.65 -15.11
N PHE A 3 -33.84 27.33 -14.00
CA PHE A 3 -33.81 26.83 -12.63
C PHE A 3 -35.04 25.96 -12.32
N GLU A 4 -36.20 26.42 -12.76
CA GLU A 4 -37.50 25.78 -12.54
C GLU A 4 -37.59 24.35 -13.09
N ALA A 5 -36.98 24.10 -14.26
CA ALA A 5 -37.02 22.78 -14.90
C ALA A 5 -36.24 21.70 -14.13
N HIS A 6 -35.40 22.09 -13.17
CA HIS A 6 -34.57 21.20 -12.37
C HIS A 6 -35.03 21.06 -10.91
N ILE A 7 -36.10 21.71 -10.51
CA ILE A 7 -36.64 21.60 -9.15
C ILE A 7 -37.18 20.17 -8.96
N THR A 8 -36.62 19.46 -7.99
CA THR A 8 -37.00 18.08 -7.64
C THR A 8 -37.70 17.95 -6.31
N ARG A 9 -37.61 18.97 -5.46
CA ARG A 9 -38.20 19.03 -4.12
C ARG A 9 -38.50 20.49 -3.73
N SER A 10 -39.40 20.71 -2.76
CA SER A 10 -39.68 22.04 -2.21
C SER A 10 -39.95 21.92 -0.72
N PRO A 11 -39.32 22.76 0.14
CA PRO A 11 -39.63 22.77 1.55
C PRO A 11 -41.09 23.00 1.82
N ARG A 12 -41.66 22.32 2.82
CA ARG A 12 -43.02 22.57 3.31
C ARG A 12 -42.98 23.72 4.33
N PRO A 13 -43.85 24.69 4.26
CA PRO A 13 -43.85 25.82 5.17
C PRO A 13 -44.17 25.38 6.61
N PHE A 14 -43.26 25.63 7.55
CA PHE A 14 -43.51 25.45 8.99
C PHE A 14 -44.30 26.60 9.56
N ASN A 15 -43.94 27.86 9.22
CA ASN A 15 -44.70 29.06 9.52
C ASN A 15 -45.50 29.48 8.28
N THR A 16 -46.82 29.24 8.31
CA THR A 16 -47.71 29.50 7.18
C THR A 16 -47.99 30.97 6.92
N GLU A 17 -47.98 31.83 7.94
CA GLU A 17 -48.14 33.29 7.82
C GLU A 17 -46.95 33.88 7.04
N LYS A 18 -45.71 33.56 7.46
CA LYS A 18 -44.48 34.01 6.80
C LYS A 18 -44.38 33.52 5.36
N ALA A 19 -44.82 32.28 5.14
CA ALA A 19 -44.85 31.69 3.81
C ALA A 19 -45.82 32.44 2.89
N SER A 20 -46.98 32.83 3.42
CA SER A 20 -47.99 33.61 2.66
C SER A 20 -47.48 34.99 2.29
N ASP A 21 -46.83 35.69 3.22
CA ASP A 21 -46.27 37.02 2.97
C ASP A 21 -45.24 37.00 1.80
N ILE A 22 -44.34 36.04 1.80
CA ILE A 22 -43.32 35.90 0.74
C ILE A 22 -43.94 35.40 -0.56
N ARG A 23 -44.92 34.49 -0.51
CA ARG A 23 -45.64 34.03 -1.71
C ARG A 23 -46.31 35.19 -2.46
N GLU A 24 -46.89 36.15 -1.74
CA GLU A 24 -47.51 37.33 -2.34
C GLU A 24 -46.48 38.20 -3.10
N LEU A 25 -45.28 38.37 -2.54
CA LEU A 25 -44.18 39.10 -3.19
C LEU A 25 -43.71 38.45 -4.51
N TYR A 26 -43.88 37.13 -4.64
CA TYR A 26 -43.48 36.34 -5.82
C TYR A 26 -44.69 35.90 -6.66
N SER A 27 -45.82 36.60 -6.56
CA SER A 27 -47.07 36.25 -7.26
C SER A 27 -46.97 36.29 -8.79
N ASP A 28 -45.97 36.95 -9.35
CA ASP A 28 -45.65 36.99 -10.78
C ASP A 28 -44.76 35.80 -11.26
N CYS A 29 -44.23 34.99 -10.36
CA CYS A 29 -43.48 33.79 -10.69
C CYS A 29 -44.39 32.58 -10.90
N SER A 30 -43.87 31.49 -11.43
CA SER A 30 -44.57 30.22 -11.56
C SER A 30 -45.00 29.65 -10.21
N ALA A 31 -46.01 28.78 -10.18
CA ALA A 31 -46.51 28.16 -8.97
C ALA A 31 -45.42 27.35 -8.25
N VAL A 32 -44.53 26.68 -9.00
CA VAL A 32 -43.43 25.88 -8.45
C VAL A 32 -42.41 26.76 -7.74
N LEU A 33 -42.05 27.92 -8.31
CA LEU A 33 -41.18 28.89 -7.67
C LEU A 33 -41.83 29.53 -6.47
N GLN A 34 -43.15 29.87 -6.55
CA GLN A 34 -43.87 30.37 -5.39
C GLN A 34 -43.91 29.38 -4.24
N ASP A 35 -44.07 28.07 -4.50
CA ASP A 35 -44.06 27.03 -3.48
C ASP A 35 -42.67 26.91 -2.84
N LEU A 36 -41.58 26.94 -3.64
CA LEU A 36 -40.21 26.91 -3.16
C LEU A 36 -39.88 28.09 -2.23
N VAL A 37 -40.18 29.35 -2.67
CA VAL A 37 -39.85 30.53 -1.87
C VAL A 37 -40.72 30.65 -0.63
N ALA A 38 -42.01 30.25 -0.70
CA ALA A 38 -42.92 30.21 0.42
C ALA A 38 -42.49 29.17 1.48
N GLY A 39 -42.17 27.94 1.04
CA GLY A 39 -41.68 26.89 1.92
C GLY A 39 -40.36 27.27 2.58
N THR A 40 -39.46 27.84 1.82
CA THR A 40 -38.19 28.37 2.32
C THR A 40 -38.40 29.43 3.39
N ALA A 41 -39.22 30.42 3.12
CA ALA A 41 -39.50 31.53 4.05
C ALA A 41 -40.21 31.05 5.32
N GLY A 42 -41.12 30.09 5.19
CA GLY A 42 -41.85 29.48 6.32
C GLY A 42 -40.92 28.68 7.25
N CYS A 43 -39.79 28.17 6.76
CA CYS A 43 -38.83 27.42 7.55
C CYS A 43 -37.65 28.28 8.08
N SER A 44 -37.27 29.33 7.35
CA SER A 44 -36.05 30.12 7.65
C SER A 44 -36.37 31.61 7.70
N PRO A 45 -36.42 32.23 8.89
CA PRO A 45 -36.49 33.68 9.05
C PRO A 45 -35.39 34.44 8.36
N TYR A 46 -34.16 33.89 8.33
CA TYR A 46 -33.01 34.48 7.66
C TYR A 46 -33.22 34.55 6.14
N LEU A 47 -33.58 33.43 5.52
CA LEU A 47 -33.80 33.39 4.07
C LEU A 47 -35.02 34.20 3.67
N ALA A 48 -36.07 34.23 4.51
CA ALA A 48 -37.23 35.11 4.29
C ALA A 48 -36.82 36.58 4.17
N GLY A 49 -35.94 37.05 5.07
CA GLY A 49 -35.41 38.43 5.00
C GLY A 49 -34.51 38.69 3.78
N LEU A 50 -33.83 37.66 3.26
CA LEU A 50 -33.06 37.81 2.03
C LEU A 50 -33.94 37.81 0.79
N LEU A 51 -35.01 36.99 0.74
CA LEU A 51 -35.95 36.94 -0.34
C LEU A 51 -36.72 38.25 -0.50
N ASP A 52 -37.05 38.92 0.60
CA ASP A 52 -37.63 40.26 0.61
C ASP A 52 -36.66 41.33 0.13
N LYS A 53 -35.42 41.32 0.71
CA LYS A 53 -34.42 42.38 0.44
C LYS A 53 -33.82 42.32 -0.97
N GLU A 54 -33.62 41.15 -1.53
CA GLU A 54 -32.99 40.95 -2.83
C GLU A 54 -33.94 40.54 -3.96
N ILE A 55 -35.28 40.81 -3.80
CA ILE A 55 -36.34 40.35 -4.70
C ILE A 55 -36.08 40.74 -6.17
N GLU A 56 -35.65 42.02 -6.39
CA GLU A 56 -35.37 42.56 -7.72
C GLU A 56 -34.24 41.83 -8.44
N TRP A 57 -33.28 41.28 -7.65
CA TRP A 57 -32.15 40.55 -8.20
C TRP A 57 -32.43 39.06 -8.36
N ILE A 58 -33.16 38.45 -7.39
CA ILE A 58 -33.34 36.99 -7.35
C ILE A 58 -34.31 36.49 -8.42
N LYS A 59 -35.35 37.27 -8.74
CA LYS A 59 -36.35 36.90 -9.76
C LYS A 59 -35.71 36.66 -11.12
N PRO A 60 -34.94 37.62 -11.71
CA PRO A 60 -34.24 37.35 -12.97
C PRO A 60 -33.16 36.25 -12.88
N ALA A 61 -32.59 36.02 -11.68
CA ALA A 61 -31.57 35.00 -11.51
C ALA A 61 -32.10 33.56 -11.67
N PHE A 62 -33.39 33.34 -11.56
CA PHE A 62 -33.99 32.01 -11.82
C PHE A 62 -33.91 31.59 -13.28
N ASP A 63 -33.76 32.52 -14.23
CA ASP A 63 -33.64 32.18 -15.65
C ASP A 63 -32.28 31.54 -15.98
N ALA A 64 -31.18 32.01 -15.31
CA ALA A 64 -29.84 31.52 -15.52
C ALA A 64 -28.98 31.65 -14.23
N PRO A 65 -29.16 30.77 -13.22
CA PRO A 65 -28.54 30.93 -11.90
C PRO A 65 -27.02 30.94 -11.91
N GLU A 66 -26.39 30.12 -12.74
CA GLU A 66 -24.91 30.07 -12.88
C GLU A 66 -24.39 31.40 -13.46
N THR A 67 -25.09 31.97 -14.44
CA THR A 67 -24.74 33.26 -15.03
C THR A 67 -24.89 34.39 -14.01
N ALA A 68 -25.98 34.39 -13.24
CA ALA A 68 -26.20 35.40 -12.22
C ALA A 68 -25.09 35.39 -11.14
N ILE A 69 -24.60 34.19 -10.73
CA ILE A 69 -23.46 34.08 -9.83
C ILE A 69 -22.16 34.58 -10.48
N SER A 70 -21.90 34.21 -11.75
CA SER A 70 -20.74 34.65 -12.52
C SER A 70 -20.70 36.16 -12.68
N ASP A 71 -21.85 36.78 -12.95
CA ASP A 71 -21.99 38.24 -13.10
C ASP A 71 -21.67 38.96 -11.77
N VAL A 72 -22.12 38.43 -10.64
CA VAL A 72 -21.77 38.98 -9.31
C VAL A 72 -20.25 38.90 -9.09
N PHE A 73 -19.61 37.78 -9.45
CA PHE A 73 -18.15 37.65 -9.34
C PHE A 73 -17.40 38.61 -10.27
N HIS A 74 -17.88 38.81 -11.48
CA HIS A 74 -17.29 39.75 -12.42
C HIS A 74 -17.40 41.20 -11.91
N GLN A 75 -18.62 41.60 -11.49
CA GLN A 75 -18.88 42.94 -10.95
C GLN A 75 -17.98 43.23 -9.76
N LEU A 76 -17.80 42.28 -8.83
CA LEU A 76 -16.96 42.46 -7.66
C LEU A 76 -15.49 42.78 -7.99
N ARG A 77 -14.95 42.23 -9.11
CA ARG A 77 -13.57 42.48 -9.52
C ARG A 77 -13.32 43.93 -9.96
N GLU A 78 -14.38 44.59 -10.48
CA GLU A 78 -14.34 45.95 -10.97
C GLU A 78 -14.64 47.00 -9.90
N VAL A 79 -14.99 46.56 -8.66
CA VAL A 79 -15.37 47.48 -7.57
C VAL A 79 -14.16 48.22 -7.02
N ASP A 80 -14.32 49.54 -6.86
CA ASP A 80 -13.33 50.34 -6.18
C ASP A 80 -13.11 49.96 -4.71
N ALA A 81 -11.87 50.09 -4.22
CA ALA A 81 -11.50 49.68 -2.87
C ALA A 81 -12.33 50.40 -1.76
N SER A 82 -12.87 51.59 -2.04
CA SER A 82 -13.73 52.33 -1.11
C SER A 82 -15.12 51.78 -0.94
N ALA A 83 -15.69 51.16 -1.98
CA ALA A 83 -17.01 50.53 -1.99
C ALA A 83 -16.98 49.04 -1.69
N LEU A 84 -15.80 48.42 -1.76
CA LEU A 84 -15.61 46.99 -1.72
C LEU A 84 -16.27 46.33 -0.50
N ALA A 85 -16.12 46.89 0.68
CA ALA A 85 -16.66 46.32 1.92
C ALA A 85 -18.19 46.22 1.91
N SER A 86 -18.90 47.14 1.29
CA SER A 86 -20.36 47.15 1.18
C SER A 86 -20.83 46.18 0.06
N GLU A 87 -20.12 46.23 -1.09
CA GLU A 87 -20.47 45.32 -2.23
C GLU A 87 -20.23 43.84 -1.93
N LEU A 88 -19.19 43.49 -1.16
CA LEU A 88 -18.98 42.12 -0.70
C LEU A 88 -20.14 41.63 0.17
N ARG A 89 -20.73 42.49 1.04
CA ARG A 89 -21.89 42.10 1.87
C ARG A 89 -23.15 41.93 1.05
N ARG A 90 -23.34 42.81 0.06
CA ARG A 90 -24.44 42.68 -0.91
C ARG A 90 -24.31 41.38 -1.69
N ALA A 91 -23.11 41.12 -2.21
CA ALA A 91 -22.85 39.86 -2.96
C ALA A 91 -23.07 38.60 -2.09
N LYS A 92 -22.64 38.61 -0.82
CA LYS A 92 -22.92 37.51 0.11
C LYS A 92 -24.43 37.24 0.22
N ARG A 93 -25.27 38.26 0.39
CA ARG A 93 -26.73 38.06 0.50
C ARG A 93 -27.28 37.40 -0.75
N ARG A 94 -26.90 37.89 -1.94
CA ARG A 94 -27.37 37.37 -3.24
C ARG A 94 -26.93 35.93 -3.44
N ILE A 95 -25.64 35.67 -3.26
CA ILE A 95 -25.07 34.33 -3.43
C ILE A 95 -25.66 33.36 -2.41
N ALA A 96 -25.74 33.73 -1.13
CA ALA A 96 -26.32 32.88 -0.11
C ALA A 96 -27.80 32.57 -0.38
N CYS A 97 -28.58 33.53 -0.86
CA CYS A 97 -29.97 33.36 -1.18
C CYS A 97 -30.18 32.40 -2.36
N LEU A 98 -29.52 32.68 -3.51
CA LEU A 98 -29.68 31.84 -4.72
C LEU A 98 -29.14 30.42 -4.51
N THR A 99 -27.97 30.30 -3.88
CA THR A 99 -27.37 28.99 -3.59
C THR A 99 -28.25 28.19 -2.63
N ALA A 100 -28.86 28.85 -1.61
CA ALA A 100 -29.78 28.17 -0.69
C ALA A 100 -31.02 27.66 -1.39
N LEU A 101 -31.61 28.46 -2.29
CA LEU A 101 -32.77 28.00 -3.08
C LEU A 101 -32.40 26.83 -3.99
N ALA A 102 -31.25 26.88 -4.63
CA ALA A 102 -30.75 25.79 -5.48
C ALA A 102 -30.50 24.47 -4.70
N ASP A 103 -29.98 24.58 -3.48
CA ASP A 103 -29.77 23.47 -2.56
C ASP A 103 -31.10 22.88 -2.08
N LEU A 104 -32.03 23.75 -1.62
CA LEU A 104 -33.34 23.35 -1.12
C LEU A 104 -34.24 22.73 -2.20
N ALA A 105 -34.11 23.24 -3.42
CA ALA A 105 -34.87 22.74 -4.57
C ALA A 105 -34.26 21.47 -5.20
N GLY A 106 -33.07 21.02 -4.74
CA GLY A 106 -32.35 19.92 -5.34
C GLY A 106 -31.82 20.20 -6.76
N VAL A 107 -31.77 21.47 -7.18
CA VAL A 107 -31.22 21.91 -8.47
C VAL A 107 -29.73 21.71 -8.54
N TRP A 108 -29.02 22.04 -7.46
CA TRP A 108 -27.58 21.81 -7.35
C TRP A 108 -27.27 20.71 -6.35
N PRO A 109 -26.36 19.77 -6.71
CA PRO A 109 -25.83 18.81 -5.75
C PRO A 109 -24.95 19.51 -4.71
N LEU A 110 -24.71 18.85 -3.58
CA LEU A 110 -23.92 19.37 -2.46
C LEU A 110 -22.59 19.97 -2.91
N GLU A 111 -21.89 19.28 -3.80
CA GLU A 111 -20.55 19.68 -4.29
C GLU A 111 -20.61 21.04 -5.04
N THR A 112 -21.63 21.27 -5.85
CA THR A 112 -21.84 22.56 -6.54
C THR A 112 -22.17 23.67 -5.55
N VAL A 113 -23.02 23.41 -4.58
CA VAL A 113 -23.40 24.34 -3.51
C VAL A 113 -22.16 24.81 -2.74
N THR A 114 -21.38 23.85 -2.23
CA THR A 114 -20.20 24.14 -1.40
C THR A 114 -19.08 24.79 -2.21
N GLN A 115 -18.90 24.40 -3.47
CA GLN A 115 -17.92 25.01 -4.37
C GLN A 115 -18.26 26.46 -4.68
N THR A 116 -19.55 26.78 -4.91
CA THR A 116 -20.02 28.15 -5.16
C THR A 116 -19.73 29.05 -3.95
N LEU A 117 -20.05 28.58 -2.75
CA LEU A 117 -19.74 29.31 -1.51
C LEU A 117 -18.23 29.48 -1.29
N THR A 118 -17.44 28.44 -1.65
CA THR A 118 -15.98 28.50 -1.54
C THR A 118 -15.39 29.50 -2.55
N ASN A 119 -15.83 29.48 -3.80
CA ASN A 119 -15.38 30.42 -4.83
C ASN A 119 -15.66 31.90 -4.43
N PHE A 120 -16.81 32.14 -3.80
CA PHE A 120 -17.12 33.46 -3.27
C PHE A 120 -16.20 33.84 -2.10
N ALA A 121 -15.85 32.90 -1.23
CA ALA A 121 -14.92 33.15 -0.14
C ALA A 121 -13.50 33.45 -0.67
N ASP A 122 -13.01 32.68 -1.64
CA ASP A 122 -11.71 32.89 -2.29
C ASP A 122 -11.63 34.30 -2.91
N LEU A 123 -12.64 34.66 -3.69
CA LEU A 123 -12.74 35.98 -4.31
C LEU A 123 -12.78 37.12 -3.25
N SER A 124 -13.56 36.91 -2.20
CA SER A 124 -13.70 37.91 -1.14
C SER A 124 -12.37 38.15 -0.41
N VAL A 125 -11.64 37.09 -0.09
CA VAL A 125 -10.31 37.20 0.55
C VAL A 125 -9.31 37.84 -0.41
N HIS A 126 -9.31 37.43 -1.69
CA HIS A 126 -8.40 37.99 -2.69
C HIS A 126 -8.60 39.52 -2.88
N LEU A 127 -9.84 39.97 -3.06
CA LEU A 127 -10.16 41.40 -3.22
C LEU A 127 -9.84 42.20 -1.95
N ALA A 128 -10.07 41.62 -0.78
CA ALA A 128 -9.73 42.25 0.49
C ALA A 128 -8.19 42.38 0.67
N ILE A 129 -7.40 41.38 0.27
CA ILE A 129 -5.94 41.43 0.24
C ILE A 129 -5.49 42.51 -0.76
N ARG A 130 -5.99 42.50 -1.99
CA ARG A 130 -5.69 43.50 -3.03
C ARG A 130 -5.92 44.92 -2.52
N ALA A 131 -7.05 45.19 -1.91
CA ALA A 131 -7.42 46.50 -1.40
C ALA A 131 -6.52 46.94 -0.24
N THR A 132 -6.24 46.06 0.71
CA THR A 132 -5.49 46.41 1.94
C THR A 132 -3.99 46.48 1.71
N VAL A 133 -3.40 45.61 0.91
CA VAL A 133 -2.00 45.67 0.48
C VAL A 133 -1.78 46.86 -0.44
N GLY A 134 -2.67 47.10 -1.41
CA GLY A 134 -2.61 48.27 -2.27
C GLY A 134 -2.66 49.57 -1.48
N ALA A 135 -3.37 49.64 -0.35
CA ALA A 135 -3.35 50.78 0.54
C ALA A 135 -2.00 50.98 1.26
N GLU A 136 -1.30 49.92 1.63
CA GLU A 136 0.06 50.03 2.20
C GLU A 136 1.09 50.40 1.13
N ILE A 137 0.97 49.90 -0.12
CA ILE A 137 1.81 50.32 -1.26
C ILE A 137 1.65 51.82 -1.54
N ARG A 138 0.40 52.33 -1.68
CA ARG A 138 0.13 53.74 -1.92
C ARG A 138 0.67 54.66 -0.82
N ARG A 139 0.82 54.17 0.40
CA ARG A 139 1.43 54.89 1.52
C ARG A 139 2.95 54.80 1.55
N GLY A 140 3.57 54.10 0.58
CA GLY A 140 5.01 53.84 0.55
C GLY A 140 5.51 52.97 1.72
N LYS A 141 4.63 52.12 2.29
CA LYS A 141 4.91 51.28 3.47
C LYS A 141 5.27 49.83 3.12
N LEU A 142 5.22 49.50 1.85
CA LEU A 142 5.71 48.20 1.35
C LEU A 142 6.91 48.47 0.42
N PRO A 143 8.15 48.34 0.93
CA PRO A 143 9.36 48.66 0.18
C PRO A 143 9.49 47.90 -1.12
N GLY A 144 9.89 48.56 -2.20
CA GLY A 144 10.14 47.94 -3.50
C GLY A 144 8.89 47.51 -4.29
N ALA A 145 7.68 47.66 -3.70
CA ALA A 145 6.45 47.27 -4.37
C ALA A 145 5.88 48.38 -5.26
N ALA A 146 5.48 48.03 -6.48
CA ALA A 146 4.77 48.92 -7.41
C ALA A 146 3.24 48.77 -7.27
N ALA A 147 2.47 49.66 -7.89
CA ALA A 147 1.01 49.63 -7.76
C ALA A 147 0.40 48.31 -8.29
N GLU A 148 0.99 47.78 -9.33
CA GLU A 148 0.60 46.53 -9.98
C GLU A 148 0.77 45.29 -9.08
N ASP A 149 1.72 45.34 -8.13
CA ASP A 149 1.94 44.25 -7.17
C ASP A 149 0.75 44.04 -6.22
N ALA A 150 -0.15 45.02 -6.12
CA ALA A 150 -1.36 44.87 -5.34
C ALA A 150 -2.26 43.71 -5.84
N GLU A 151 -2.27 43.44 -7.15
CA GLU A 151 -3.07 42.36 -7.76
C GLU A 151 -2.63 40.98 -7.29
N THR A 152 -1.35 40.80 -7.02
CA THR A 152 -0.79 39.53 -6.48
C THR A 152 -0.54 39.61 -4.96
N GLY A 153 -1.12 40.62 -4.28
CA GLY A 153 -0.94 40.79 -2.84
C GLY A 153 0.47 41.25 -2.42
N GLY A 154 1.35 41.71 -3.36
CA GLY A 154 2.70 42.19 -3.06
C GLY A 154 3.61 41.14 -2.39
N GLY A 155 3.32 39.83 -2.57
CA GLY A 155 3.98 38.72 -1.91
C GLY A 155 3.22 38.16 -0.70
N LEU A 156 2.06 38.75 -0.31
CA LEU A 156 1.15 38.15 0.69
C LEU A 156 0.32 37.02 0.05
N VAL A 157 0.24 35.91 0.72
CA VAL A 157 -0.64 34.76 0.35
C VAL A 157 -1.54 34.40 1.52
N ALA A 158 -2.78 34.06 1.22
CA ALA A 158 -3.67 33.36 2.15
C ALA A 158 -3.83 31.89 1.73
N LEU A 159 -3.54 30.99 2.66
CA LEU A 159 -3.84 29.57 2.53
C LEU A 159 -5.20 29.31 3.16
N ALA A 160 -6.15 28.78 2.37
CA ALA A 160 -7.42 28.27 2.87
C ALA A 160 -7.22 26.92 3.54
N MET A 161 -7.78 26.77 4.73
CA MET A 161 -7.71 25.58 5.55
C MET A 161 -9.13 25.01 5.75
N GLY A 162 -9.21 23.86 6.38
CA GLY A 162 -10.48 23.25 6.76
C GLY A 162 -11.46 23.05 5.59
N LYS A 163 -12.74 23.40 5.78
CA LYS A 163 -13.79 23.27 4.75
C LYS A 163 -13.52 24.15 3.52
N MET A 164 -13.03 25.39 3.73
CA MET A 164 -12.70 26.29 2.62
C MET A 164 -11.55 25.72 1.77
N GLY A 165 -10.51 25.17 2.41
CA GLY A 165 -9.39 24.55 1.71
C GLY A 165 -9.82 23.34 0.87
N ALA A 166 -10.77 22.55 1.36
CA ALA A 166 -11.32 21.39 0.67
C ALA A 166 -12.34 21.71 -0.45
N GLY A 167 -12.74 22.99 -0.63
CA GLY A 167 -13.85 23.33 -1.53
C GLY A 167 -15.23 22.98 -0.96
N GLU A 168 -15.33 22.76 0.35
CA GLU A 168 -16.51 22.23 1.03
C GLU A 168 -17.13 23.26 1.99
N LEU A 169 -17.12 24.57 1.69
CA LEU A 169 -17.58 25.61 2.61
C LEU A 169 -19.11 25.59 2.79
N ASN A 170 -19.58 25.84 4.01
CA ASN A 170 -20.99 25.95 4.37
C ASN A 170 -21.49 27.40 4.32
N TYR A 171 -22.83 27.60 4.50
CA TYR A 171 -23.49 28.91 4.51
C TYR A 171 -23.02 29.82 5.64
N SER A 172 -22.93 29.31 6.85
CA SER A 172 -22.60 30.08 8.05
C SER A 172 -21.33 29.54 8.74
N SER A 173 -20.36 29.10 7.93
CA SER A 173 -19.04 28.69 8.41
C SER A 173 -18.13 29.88 8.62
N ASP A 174 -17.18 29.76 9.53
CA ASP A 174 -15.98 30.57 9.51
C ASP A 174 -15.06 30.10 8.37
N ILE A 175 -14.24 31.02 7.89
CA ILE A 175 -13.14 30.74 6.98
C ILE A 175 -11.84 30.66 7.78
N ASP A 176 -11.22 29.47 7.73
CA ASP A 176 -9.93 29.24 8.37
C ASP A 176 -8.81 29.62 7.41
N LEU A 177 -7.97 30.61 7.78
CA LEU A 177 -6.90 31.10 6.93
C LEU A 177 -5.55 31.11 7.65
N ILE A 178 -4.48 30.76 6.91
CA ILE A 178 -3.10 31.04 7.30
C ILE A 178 -2.54 32.09 6.34
N CYS A 179 -2.17 33.26 6.86
CA CYS A 179 -1.60 34.34 6.06
C CYS A 179 -0.08 34.33 6.17
N LEU A 180 0.59 34.17 5.02
CA LEU A 180 2.04 34.20 4.91
C LEU A 180 2.50 35.23 3.91
N PHE A 181 3.77 35.66 3.98
CA PHE A 181 4.37 36.46 2.93
C PHE A 181 5.73 35.88 2.51
N ASP A 182 6.07 36.11 1.26
CA ASP A 182 7.36 35.73 0.68
C ASP A 182 8.42 36.76 1.06
N GLU A 183 9.23 36.44 2.05
CA GLU A 183 10.32 37.29 2.53
C GLU A 183 11.47 37.44 1.55
N THR A 184 11.61 36.52 0.58
CA THR A 184 12.70 36.59 -0.41
C THR A 184 12.59 37.76 -1.36
N ARG A 185 11.42 38.40 -1.40
CA ARG A 185 11.17 39.62 -2.17
C ARG A 185 11.74 40.88 -1.54
N PHE A 186 12.25 40.82 -0.30
CA PHE A 186 12.66 41.99 0.47
C PHE A 186 14.09 41.85 0.96
N GLU A 187 14.88 42.91 0.77
CA GLU A 187 16.22 43.00 1.34
C GLU A 187 16.18 42.98 2.88
N PRO A 188 17.20 42.45 3.55
CA PRO A 188 17.22 42.29 5.02
C PRO A 188 16.98 43.60 5.81
N ASP A 189 17.43 44.74 5.32
CA ASP A 189 17.28 46.07 5.95
C ASP A 189 15.85 46.61 5.92
N VAL A 190 15.04 46.20 4.94
CA VAL A 190 13.62 46.62 4.81
C VAL A 190 12.63 45.53 5.24
N PHE A 191 13.10 44.34 5.59
CA PHE A 191 12.26 43.22 6.01
C PHE A 191 11.27 43.54 7.13
N LEU A 192 11.71 44.27 8.19
CA LEU A 192 10.85 44.59 9.32
C LEU A 192 9.72 45.54 8.95
N GLU A 193 9.95 46.46 7.99
CA GLU A 193 8.92 47.36 7.48
C GLU A 193 7.90 46.59 6.64
N ALA A 194 8.34 45.72 5.73
CA ALA A 194 7.49 44.84 4.94
C ALA A 194 6.62 43.97 5.85
N ARG A 195 7.22 43.25 6.81
CA ARG A 195 6.52 42.41 7.79
C ARG A 195 5.44 43.22 8.54
N SER A 196 5.75 44.41 9.01
CA SER A 196 4.80 45.27 9.73
C SER A 196 3.63 45.68 8.84
N SER A 197 3.86 45.89 7.55
CA SER A 197 2.85 46.24 6.57
C SER A 197 1.92 45.07 6.28
N PHE A 198 2.45 43.87 6.11
CA PHE A 198 1.62 42.68 5.93
C PHE A 198 0.77 42.32 7.15
N ILE A 199 1.29 42.50 8.36
CA ILE A 199 0.50 42.33 9.59
C ILE A 199 -0.66 43.33 9.63
N ARG A 200 -0.43 44.59 9.25
CA ARG A 200 -1.50 45.63 9.20
C ARG A 200 -2.52 45.30 8.11
N ALA A 201 -2.06 44.93 6.91
CA ALA A 201 -2.93 44.55 5.79
C ALA A 201 -3.83 43.32 6.17
N THR A 202 -3.25 42.30 6.77
CA THR A 202 -3.99 41.11 7.23
C THR A 202 -5.04 41.47 8.30
N ARG A 203 -4.72 42.32 9.25
CA ARG A 203 -5.71 42.78 10.25
C ARG A 203 -6.86 43.52 9.61
N LYS A 204 -6.58 44.41 8.63
CA LYS A 204 -7.61 45.16 7.90
C LYS A 204 -8.45 44.26 7.00
N MET A 205 -7.83 43.27 6.32
CA MET A 205 -8.54 42.24 5.55
C MET A 205 -9.52 41.50 6.45
N ARG A 206 -9.06 40.99 7.60
CA ARG A 206 -9.92 40.33 8.58
C ARG A 206 -11.06 41.22 9.03
N ALA A 207 -10.81 42.51 9.39
CA ALA A 207 -11.85 43.43 9.80
C ALA A 207 -12.87 43.71 8.67
N MET A 208 -12.43 43.89 7.42
CA MET A 208 -13.29 44.06 6.25
C MET A 208 -14.27 42.92 6.07
N LEU A 209 -13.82 41.66 6.26
CA LEU A 209 -14.64 40.47 6.08
C LEU A 209 -15.49 40.15 7.29
N ASN A 210 -14.97 40.32 8.50
CA ASN A 210 -15.57 39.83 9.74
C ASN A 210 -16.49 40.82 10.46
N ASP A 211 -16.24 42.13 10.31
CA ASP A 211 -16.96 43.15 11.11
C ASP A 211 -18.42 43.25 10.67
N ILE A 212 -19.31 43.29 11.66
CA ILE A 212 -20.76 43.41 11.45
C ILE A 212 -21.08 44.89 11.24
N THR A 213 -21.77 45.19 10.14
CA THR A 213 -22.26 46.53 9.76
C THR A 213 -23.78 46.49 9.58
N ALA A 214 -24.39 47.61 9.21
CA ALA A 214 -25.81 47.63 8.85
C ALA A 214 -26.15 46.69 7.68
N GLU A 215 -25.16 46.37 6.82
CA GLU A 215 -25.31 45.40 5.71
C GLU A 215 -24.97 43.96 6.09
N GLY A 216 -24.64 43.69 7.37
CA GLY A 216 -24.21 42.37 7.87
C GLY A 216 -22.68 42.22 7.84
N TYR A 217 -22.20 40.99 7.71
CA TYR A 217 -20.78 40.64 7.60
C TYR A 217 -20.57 39.80 6.31
N VAL A 218 -19.32 39.61 5.89
CA VAL A 218 -18.99 38.77 4.73
C VAL A 218 -18.70 37.34 5.20
N PHE A 219 -17.60 37.15 5.95
CA PHE A 219 -17.24 35.89 6.58
C PHE A 219 -16.64 36.12 7.98
N ARG A 220 -17.00 35.25 8.92
CA ARG A 220 -16.21 35.10 10.16
C ARG A 220 -14.87 34.52 9.79
N THR A 221 -13.77 35.17 10.16
CA THR A 221 -12.41 34.82 9.72
C THR A 221 -11.59 34.36 10.91
N ASP A 222 -11.15 33.10 10.86
CA ASP A 222 -10.29 32.48 11.88
C ASP A 222 -8.85 32.35 11.37
N LEU A 223 -7.90 32.96 12.13
CA LEU A 223 -6.47 32.95 11.83
C LEU A 223 -5.68 32.06 12.83
N ARG A 224 -6.35 31.25 13.64
CA ARG A 224 -5.72 30.50 14.75
C ARG A 224 -5.00 29.22 14.30
N LEU A 225 -5.17 28.76 13.06
CA LEU A 225 -4.45 27.59 12.54
C LEU A 225 -3.00 27.88 12.12
N ARG A 226 -2.55 29.16 12.22
CA ARG A 226 -1.16 29.51 11.95
C ARG A 226 -0.21 28.93 13.02
N PRO A 227 1.11 28.78 12.71
CA PRO A 227 2.12 28.33 13.66
C PRO A 227 2.06 29.09 15.00
N ASP A 228 1.88 28.38 16.10
CA ASP A 228 1.80 28.87 17.46
C ASP A 228 1.06 30.24 17.62
N PRO A 229 -0.27 30.25 17.52
CA PRO A 229 -1.07 31.46 17.47
C PRO A 229 -1.02 32.30 18.76
N SER A 230 -0.49 31.73 19.86
CA SER A 230 -0.36 32.40 21.14
C SER A 230 0.78 33.44 21.15
N VAL A 231 1.83 33.22 20.35
CA VAL A 231 3.05 34.05 20.34
C VAL A 231 3.38 34.65 18.96
N THR A 232 2.78 34.14 17.88
CA THR A 232 3.08 34.61 16.53
C THR A 232 2.10 35.69 16.05
N PRO A 233 2.54 36.60 15.18
CA PRO A 233 1.64 37.60 14.56
C PRO A 233 0.68 36.92 13.57
N VAL A 234 -0.36 37.65 13.15
CA VAL A 234 -1.41 37.13 12.23
C VAL A 234 -0.93 36.89 10.80
N CYS A 235 0.27 37.38 10.45
CA CYS A 235 0.95 37.12 9.18
C CYS A 235 2.42 36.82 9.46
N LEU A 236 2.94 35.78 8.88
CA LEU A 236 4.30 35.23 9.08
C LEU A 236 5.07 35.22 7.77
N GLY A 237 6.41 35.29 7.84
CA GLY A 237 7.26 34.93 6.72
C GLY A 237 7.18 33.39 6.44
N MET A 238 7.29 33.01 5.18
CA MET A 238 7.21 31.62 4.76
C MET A 238 8.33 30.77 5.37
N GLU A 239 9.57 31.29 5.40
CA GLU A 239 10.71 30.59 5.98
C GLU A 239 10.53 30.34 7.49
N ALA A 240 9.96 31.32 8.20
CA ALA A 240 9.67 31.16 9.63
C ALA A 240 8.59 30.10 9.88
N ALA A 241 7.58 30.02 9.01
CA ALA A 241 6.55 28.99 9.08
C ALA A 241 7.11 27.60 8.73
N GLU A 242 7.96 27.50 7.70
CA GLU A 242 8.63 26.28 7.31
C GLU A 242 9.47 25.70 8.46
N ARG A 243 10.35 26.52 9.05
CA ARG A 243 11.15 26.11 10.21
C ARG A 243 10.32 25.62 11.39
N TYR A 244 9.17 26.22 11.62
CA TYR A 244 8.25 25.74 12.66
C TYR A 244 7.72 24.36 12.34
N TYR A 245 7.22 24.10 11.12
CA TYR A 245 6.65 22.80 10.75
C TYR A 245 7.69 21.69 10.68
N GLU A 246 8.91 22.00 10.27
CA GLU A 246 10.02 21.04 10.28
C GLU A 246 10.44 20.62 11.70
N SER A 247 10.45 21.54 12.66
CA SER A 247 11.01 21.31 13.99
C SER A 247 9.96 20.99 15.07
N LEU A 248 8.80 21.66 15.03
CA LEU A 248 7.78 21.66 16.07
C LEU A 248 6.40 21.23 15.59
N GLY A 249 6.21 21.01 14.29
CA GLY A 249 4.93 20.68 13.67
C GLY A 249 4.30 19.42 14.27
N ARG A 250 3.03 19.51 14.65
CA ARG A 250 2.27 18.45 15.32
C ARG A 250 1.46 17.61 14.33
N THR A 251 1.11 16.41 14.70
CA THR A 251 0.33 15.48 13.84
C THR A 251 -1.03 16.06 13.44
N TRP A 252 -1.71 16.80 14.32
CA TRP A 252 -2.99 17.42 13.97
C TRP A 252 -2.83 18.56 12.92
N GLU A 253 -1.70 19.27 12.90
CA GLU A 253 -1.39 20.27 11.88
C GLU A 253 -1.18 19.60 10.52
N ARG A 254 -0.51 18.45 10.49
CA ARG A 254 -0.40 17.64 9.26
C ARG A 254 -1.77 17.28 8.71
N ALA A 255 -2.68 16.79 9.56
CA ALA A 255 -4.05 16.47 9.16
C ALA A 255 -4.80 17.72 8.64
N ALA A 256 -4.59 18.89 9.25
CA ALA A 256 -5.18 20.14 8.77
C ALA A 256 -4.64 20.54 7.39
N TYR A 257 -3.34 20.33 7.14
CA TYR A 257 -2.70 20.65 5.86
C TYR A 257 -3.11 19.74 4.68
N ILE A 258 -3.74 18.60 4.92
CA ILE A 258 -4.35 17.78 3.84
C ILE A 258 -5.32 18.64 3.02
N LYS A 259 -6.09 19.51 3.71
CA LYS A 259 -7.09 20.39 3.10
C LYS A 259 -6.51 21.76 2.68
N ALA A 260 -5.23 22.02 2.89
CA ALA A 260 -4.61 23.30 2.61
C ALA A 260 -4.52 23.60 1.11
N ARG A 261 -4.80 24.86 0.74
CA ARG A 261 -4.78 25.35 -0.63
C ARG A 261 -4.47 26.85 -0.65
N SER A 262 -3.67 27.32 -1.60
CA SER A 262 -3.55 28.74 -1.87
C SER A 262 -4.87 29.29 -2.42
N CYS A 263 -5.46 30.30 -1.80
CA CYS A 263 -6.76 30.81 -2.20
C CYS A 263 -6.76 32.29 -2.60
N ALA A 264 -5.79 33.06 -2.16
CA ALA A 264 -5.75 34.52 -2.42
C ALA A 264 -4.34 35.09 -2.31
N GLY A 265 -4.11 36.26 -2.93
CA GLY A 265 -2.81 36.92 -2.96
C GLY A 265 -1.85 36.30 -3.95
N ASP A 266 -0.60 36.07 -3.58
CA ASP A 266 0.41 35.41 -4.41
C ASP A 266 0.24 33.89 -4.43
N ILE A 267 -0.63 33.41 -5.33
CA ILE A 267 -0.96 31.98 -5.45
C ILE A 267 0.29 31.14 -5.74
N GLY A 268 1.18 31.62 -6.64
CA GLY A 268 2.39 30.90 -7.02
C GLY A 268 3.36 30.70 -5.85
N ALA A 269 3.58 31.73 -5.04
CA ALA A 269 4.40 31.63 -3.84
C ALA A 269 3.79 30.65 -2.82
N GLY A 270 2.46 30.70 -2.65
CA GLY A 270 1.76 29.77 -1.75
C GLY A 270 1.80 28.30 -2.21
N GLU A 271 1.66 28.04 -3.52
CA GLU A 271 1.81 26.69 -4.07
C GLU A 271 3.24 26.14 -3.87
N ASN A 272 4.25 26.98 -4.07
CA ASN A 272 5.63 26.59 -3.81
C ASN A 272 5.87 26.29 -2.33
N PHE A 273 5.33 27.11 -1.42
CA PHE A 273 5.39 26.85 0.02
C PHE A 273 4.72 25.49 0.38
N LEU A 274 3.56 25.20 -0.16
CA LEU A 274 2.89 23.90 0.08
C LEU A 274 3.70 22.72 -0.47
N LYS A 275 4.41 22.90 -1.61
CA LYS A 275 5.35 21.88 -2.12
C LYS A 275 6.52 21.64 -1.17
N THR A 276 7.09 22.71 -0.60
CA THR A 276 8.17 22.61 0.39
C THR A 276 7.70 21.84 1.64
N LEU A 277 6.45 22.03 2.08
CA LEU A 277 5.88 21.31 3.22
C LEU A 277 5.48 19.86 2.92
N THR A 278 5.59 19.38 1.68
CA THR A 278 5.20 18.01 1.32
C THR A 278 5.84 16.93 2.22
N PRO A 279 7.15 16.98 2.57
CA PRO A 279 7.75 15.98 3.46
C PRO A 279 7.20 16.02 4.90
N PHE A 280 6.77 17.19 5.38
CA PHE A 280 6.13 17.34 6.68
C PHE A 280 4.73 16.72 6.68
N ILE A 281 3.92 16.99 5.65
CA ILE A 281 2.53 16.54 5.54
C ILE A 281 2.50 15.04 5.22
N TRP A 282 3.24 14.62 4.20
CA TRP A 282 3.22 13.31 3.57
C TRP A 282 4.52 12.56 3.81
N ARG A 283 4.61 11.86 4.94
CA ARG A 283 5.80 11.05 5.26
C ARG A 283 5.91 9.85 4.34
N LYS A 284 7.12 9.56 3.85
CA LYS A 284 7.38 8.39 2.99
C LYS A 284 7.12 7.05 3.70
N HIS A 285 7.19 7.02 5.02
CA HIS A 285 6.84 5.85 5.83
C HIS A 285 5.36 5.85 6.16
N LEU A 286 4.75 4.66 6.24
CA LEU A 286 3.38 4.51 6.70
C LEU A 286 3.27 5.02 8.14
N ASP A 287 2.46 6.05 8.35
CA ASP A 287 2.41 6.77 9.63
C ASP A 287 1.21 6.32 10.47
N PHE A 288 1.32 5.13 11.03
CA PHE A 288 0.28 4.59 11.92
C PHE A 288 0.21 5.30 13.28
N ALA A 289 1.27 5.96 13.71
CA ALA A 289 1.21 6.80 14.91
C ALA A 289 0.24 7.96 14.74
N ALA A 290 0.02 8.44 13.50
CA ALA A 290 -1.00 9.44 13.20
C ALA A 290 -2.42 8.95 13.51
N ILE A 291 -2.69 7.64 13.40
CA ILE A 291 -3.98 7.04 13.75
C ILE A 291 -4.27 7.23 15.23
N GLN A 292 -3.32 6.85 16.08
CA GLN A 292 -3.50 6.97 17.54
C GLN A 292 -3.60 8.42 17.98
N ASP A 293 -2.82 9.33 17.38
CA ASP A 293 -2.92 10.75 17.67
C ASP A 293 -4.28 11.30 17.26
N ALA A 294 -4.79 10.93 16.10
CA ALA A 294 -6.11 11.32 15.62
C ALA A 294 -7.22 10.74 16.52
N HIS A 295 -7.12 9.46 16.88
CA HIS A 295 -8.06 8.79 17.77
C HIS A 295 -8.04 9.40 19.18
N ALA A 296 -6.87 9.57 19.79
CA ALA A 296 -6.73 10.20 21.10
C ALA A 296 -7.25 11.64 21.11
N MET A 297 -7.07 12.38 20.02
CA MET A 297 -7.62 13.73 19.87
C MET A 297 -9.16 13.67 19.76
N ARG A 298 -9.72 12.74 18.96
CA ARG A 298 -11.17 12.53 18.86
C ARG A 298 -11.80 12.26 20.21
N LEU A 299 -11.22 11.33 20.99
CA LEU A 299 -11.68 11.00 22.32
C LEU A 299 -11.60 12.20 23.27
N ARG A 300 -10.48 12.91 23.31
CA ARG A 300 -10.30 14.12 24.15
C ARG A 300 -11.30 15.22 23.80
N ILE A 301 -11.58 15.47 22.53
CA ILE A 301 -12.58 16.45 22.10
C ILE A 301 -13.98 16.04 22.58
N ARG A 302 -14.32 14.74 22.48
CA ARG A 302 -15.61 14.21 22.95
C ARG A 302 -15.75 14.32 24.47
N GLU A 303 -14.76 13.89 25.22
CA GLU A 303 -14.74 13.98 26.70
C GLU A 303 -14.86 15.43 27.16
N HIS A 304 -14.03 16.32 26.63
CA HIS A 304 -14.04 17.74 27.00
C HIS A 304 -15.38 18.44 26.71
N LYS A 305 -16.09 17.99 25.68
CA LYS A 305 -17.41 18.55 25.31
C LYS A 305 -18.59 17.75 25.83
N GLY A 306 -18.37 16.65 26.57
CA GLY A 306 -19.43 15.80 27.11
C GLY A 306 -20.21 15.00 26.03
N LEU A 307 -19.58 14.73 24.88
CA LEU A 307 -20.21 14.06 23.72
C LEU A 307 -19.97 12.55 23.66
N GLY A 308 -19.49 11.94 24.74
CA GLY A 308 -19.18 10.50 24.83
C GLY A 308 -20.36 9.56 25.09
N GLY A 309 -21.57 10.10 25.31
CA GLY A 309 -22.80 9.30 25.59
C GLY A 309 -23.33 8.54 24.37
N PRO A 310 -24.42 7.76 24.55
CA PRO A 310 -25.12 7.10 23.45
C PRO A 310 -25.67 8.13 22.45
N ILE A 311 -25.94 7.68 21.22
CA ILE A 311 -26.56 8.52 20.19
C ILE A 311 -27.99 8.83 20.62
N THR A 312 -28.25 10.11 20.87
CA THR A 312 -29.60 10.62 21.16
C THR A 312 -29.87 11.86 20.31
N LEU A 313 -30.98 11.90 19.56
CA LEU A 313 -31.20 12.96 18.58
C LEU A 313 -31.35 14.37 19.21
N PRO A 314 -32.11 14.57 20.32
CA PRO A 314 -32.23 15.89 20.92
C PRO A 314 -30.85 16.49 21.28
N LYS A 315 -30.51 17.63 20.66
CA LYS A 315 -29.23 18.34 20.82
C LYS A 315 -28.00 17.51 20.39
N HIS A 316 -28.15 16.48 19.58
CA HIS A 316 -27.03 15.77 19.02
C HIS A 316 -26.16 16.70 18.18
N HIS A 317 -24.84 16.58 18.34
CA HIS A 317 -23.89 17.44 17.63
C HIS A 317 -23.48 16.79 16.30
N MET A 318 -24.12 17.15 15.18
CA MET A 318 -23.95 16.57 13.84
C MET A 318 -22.49 16.52 13.36
N LYS A 319 -21.63 17.43 13.83
CA LYS A 319 -20.22 17.47 13.43
C LYS A 319 -19.33 16.63 14.34
N LEU A 320 -19.48 16.74 15.68
CA LEU A 320 -18.52 16.18 16.66
C LEU A 320 -19.10 14.99 17.45
N GLY A 321 -20.43 14.79 17.42
CA GLY A 321 -21.10 13.66 18.06
C GLY A 321 -20.77 12.34 17.38
N ARG A 322 -21.16 11.23 18.03
CA ARG A 322 -20.99 9.89 17.45
C ARG A 322 -21.72 9.77 16.13
N GLY A 323 -21.09 9.15 15.14
CA GLY A 323 -21.63 9.02 13.79
C GLY A 323 -21.65 10.32 12.99
N GLY A 324 -21.11 11.44 13.51
CA GLY A 324 -21.18 12.74 12.86
C GLY A 324 -20.13 12.95 11.76
N ILE A 325 -20.27 14.10 11.07
CA ILE A 325 -19.42 14.49 9.91
C ILE A 325 -17.93 14.32 10.18
N ARG A 326 -17.46 14.68 11.38
CA ARG A 326 -16.04 14.63 11.75
C ARG A 326 -15.49 13.20 11.81
N GLU A 327 -16.31 12.20 12.07
CA GLU A 327 -15.88 10.79 12.03
C GLU A 327 -15.55 10.36 10.61
N ILE A 328 -16.36 10.73 9.64
CA ILE A 328 -16.13 10.43 8.22
C ILE A 328 -14.87 11.17 7.73
N GLU A 329 -14.74 12.47 8.08
CA GLU A 329 -13.55 13.26 7.74
C GLU A 329 -12.28 12.64 8.33
N PHE A 330 -12.28 12.27 9.62
CA PHE A 330 -11.13 11.66 10.28
C PHE A 330 -10.80 10.27 9.72
N PHE A 331 -11.80 9.47 9.45
CA PHE A 331 -11.64 8.17 8.82
C PHE A 331 -10.90 8.30 7.48
N THR A 332 -11.29 9.27 6.65
CA THR A 332 -10.68 9.55 5.35
C THR A 332 -9.25 10.10 5.52
N GLN A 333 -9.08 11.19 6.28
CA GLN A 333 -7.80 11.87 6.45
C GLN A 333 -6.74 11.00 7.11
N THR A 334 -7.12 10.15 8.06
CA THR A 334 -6.19 9.24 8.72
C THR A 334 -5.61 8.24 7.72
N ARG A 335 -6.45 7.66 6.85
CA ARG A 335 -5.99 6.75 5.79
C ARG A 335 -5.12 7.46 4.75
N GLN A 336 -5.46 8.68 4.40
CA GLN A 336 -4.64 9.51 3.51
C GLN A 336 -3.27 9.78 4.13
N LEU A 337 -3.16 10.09 5.43
CA LEU A 337 -1.86 10.28 6.10
C LEU A 337 -1.02 9.01 6.13
N ILE A 338 -1.65 7.84 6.24
CA ILE A 338 -0.97 6.55 6.22
C ILE A 338 -0.35 6.30 4.83
N ALA A 339 -1.13 6.45 3.77
CA ALA A 339 -0.79 5.96 2.44
C ALA A 339 -0.28 7.05 1.48
N GLY A 340 -0.71 8.30 1.67
CA GLY A 340 -0.44 9.40 0.72
C GLY A 340 1.01 9.84 0.62
N GLY A 341 1.88 9.42 1.56
CA GLY A 341 3.33 9.62 1.43
C GLY A 341 3.95 8.82 0.30
N ARG A 342 3.42 7.64 0.03
CA ARG A 342 3.86 6.72 -1.03
C ARG A 342 3.04 6.87 -2.31
N ASP A 343 1.73 7.12 -2.19
CA ASP A 343 0.83 7.29 -3.34
C ASP A 343 0.28 8.72 -3.40
N PRO A 344 0.86 9.58 -4.28
CA PRO A 344 0.37 10.95 -4.46
C PRO A 344 -1.09 11.06 -4.93
N SER A 345 -1.66 10.02 -5.56
CA SER A 345 -3.06 10.03 -6.01
C SER A 345 -4.07 10.08 -4.86
N LEU A 346 -3.64 9.73 -3.64
CA LEU A 346 -4.45 9.78 -2.43
C LEU A 346 -4.44 11.17 -1.74
N ARG A 347 -3.66 12.14 -2.24
CA ARG A 347 -3.51 13.49 -1.64
C ARG A 347 -4.63 14.43 -2.07
N LEU A 348 -5.87 14.00 -1.91
CA LEU A 348 -7.05 14.77 -2.28
C LEU A 348 -7.58 15.55 -1.08
N GLN A 349 -8.01 16.80 -1.32
CA GLN A 349 -8.46 17.71 -0.27
C GLN A 349 -9.90 17.45 0.17
N GLY A 350 -10.78 17.05 -0.76
CA GLY A 350 -12.18 16.77 -0.51
C GLY A 350 -12.41 15.41 0.15
N THR A 351 -13.41 15.32 1.02
CA THR A 351 -13.75 14.11 1.77
C THR A 351 -14.30 13.01 0.85
N VAL A 352 -15.25 13.33 -0.01
CA VAL A 352 -15.87 12.36 -0.93
C VAL A 352 -14.88 11.86 -1.99
N PRO A 353 -14.12 12.73 -2.69
CA PRO A 353 -13.05 12.28 -3.59
C PRO A 353 -11.97 11.46 -2.87
N GLY A 354 -11.64 11.81 -1.64
CA GLY A 354 -10.67 11.07 -0.82
C GLY A 354 -11.14 9.64 -0.53
N LEU A 355 -12.43 9.45 -0.17
CA LEU A 355 -13.04 8.13 0.02
C LEU A 355 -13.00 7.30 -1.27
N ALA A 356 -13.34 7.90 -2.40
CA ALA A 356 -13.33 7.22 -3.70
C ALA A 356 -11.92 6.75 -4.09
N ALA A 357 -10.90 7.61 -3.94
CA ALA A 357 -9.51 7.27 -4.24
C ALA A 357 -8.98 6.16 -3.31
N LEU A 358 -9.34 6.19 -2.02
CA LEU A 358 -8.98 5.14 -1.07
C LEU A 358 -9.59 3.80 -1.45
N ALA A 359 -10.84 3.77 -1.93
CA ALA A 359 -11.49 2.56 -2.39
C ALA A 359 -10.87 2.04 -3.70
N GLU A 360 -10.57 2.91 -4.66
CA GLU A 360 -9.90 2.55 -5.91
C GLU A 360 -8.54 1.88 -5.66
N LYS A 361 -7.83 2.32 -4.64
CA LYS A 361 -6.52 1.77 -4.24
C LYS A 361 -6.62 0.60 -3.23
N GLY A 362 -7.81 0.15 -2.90
CA GLY A 362 -8.02 -1.01 -2.00
C GLY A 362 -7.75 -0.74 -0.51
N TRP A 363 -7.73 0.54 -0.09
CA TRP A 363 -7.57 0.91 1.32
C TRP A 363 -8.87 0.83 2.13
N ILE A 364 -9.99 0.82 1.45
CA ILE A 364 -11.34 0.61 2.02
C ILE A 364 -12.19 -0.17 1.01
N GLU A 365 -13.20 -0.86 1.51
CA GLU A 365 -14.19 -1.55 0.67
C GLU A 365 -14.99 -0.54 -0.17
N GLN A 366 -15.33 -0.90 -1.42
CA GLN A 366 -16.12 -0.04 -2.31
C GLN A 366 -17.49 0.31 -1.72
N GLU A 367 -18.14 -0.66 -1.08
CA GLU A 367 -19.45 -0.48 -0.44
C GLU A 367 -19.35 0.49 0.75
N ALA A 368 -18.35 0.34 1.62
CA ALA A 368 -18.08 1.26 2.72
C ALA A 368 -17.83 2.69 2.23
N SER A 369 -17.06 2.85 1.15
CA SER A 369 -16.82 4.16 0.51
C SER A 369 -18.11 4.82 0.03
N ALA A 370 -18.95 4.07 -0.69
CA ALA A 370 -20.22 4.57 -1.21
C ALA A 370 -21.18 4.95 -0.08
N THR A 371 -21.28 4.11 0.95
CA THR A 371 -22.12 4.33 2.13
C THR A 371 -21.68 5.57 2.90
N LEU A 372 -20.39 5.70 3.24
CA LEU A 372 -19.85 6.86 3.94
C LEU A 372 -20.00 8.16 3.14
N ALA A 373 -19.81 8.11 1.82
CA ALA A 373 -20.03 9.27 0.94
C ALA A 373 -21.51 9.71 0.91
N GLY A 374 -22.45 8.75 0.87
CA GLY A 374 -23.88 9.01 0.97
C GLY A 374 -24.27 9.64 2.31
N HIS A 375 -23.76 9.10 3.43
CA HIS A 375 -23.98 9.66 4.76
C HIS A 375 -23.34 11.05 4.93
N TYR A 376 -22.15 11.25 4.40
CA TYR A 376 -21.49 12.55 4.41
C TYR A 376 -22.36 13.63 3.73
N ARG A 377 -22.89 13.36 2.52
CA ARG A 377 -23.76 14.28 1.81
C ARG A 377 -25.03 14.58 2.60
N TYR A 378 -25.69 13.55 3.13
CA TYR A 378 -26.90 13.74 3.94
C TYR A 378 -26.63 14.54 5.21
N HIS A 379 -25.59 14.24 5.96
CA HIS A 379 -25.22 14.99 7.16
C HIS A 379 -24.90 16.46 6.85
N ARG A 380 -24.26 16.71 5.70
CA ARG A 380 -23.98 18.07 5.23
C ARG A 380 -25.26 18.81 4.82
N GLU A 381 -26.19 18.15 4.19
CA GLU A 381 -27.51 18.74 3.89
C GLU A 381 -28.25 19.13 5.18
N VAL A 382 -28.30 18.25 6.16
CA VAL A 382 -28.90 18.57 7.47
C VAL A 382 -28.18 19.74 8.14
N GLU A 383 -26.84 19.75 8.11
CA GLU A 383 -26.02 20.87 8.64
C GLU A 383 -26.35 22.19 7.92
N HIS A 384 -26.54 22.20 6.62
CA HIS A 384 -26.95 23.35 5.84
C HIS A 384 -28.31 23.90 6.29
N ARG A 385 -29.32 23.03 6.44
CA ARG A 385 -30.66 23.45 6.93
C ARG A 385 -30.59 24.07 8.32
N LEU A 386 -29.82 23.48 9.25
CA LEU A 386 -29.61 24.04 10.58
C LEU A 386 -29.00 25.44 10.53
N GLN A 387 -28.03 25.67 9.64
CA GLN A 387 -27.37 26.98 9.51
C GLN A 387 -28.25 28.00 8.80
N MET A 388 -29.00 27.60 7.79
CA MET A 388 -29.90 28.46 7.02
C MET A 388 -31.05 29.04 7.86
N ILE A 389 -31.49 28.39 8.95
CA ILE A 389 -32.62 28.90 9.74
C ILE A 389 -32.38 30.33 10.23
N ASN A 390 -31.20 30.63 10.79
CA ASN A 390 -30.88 31.94 11.41
C ASN A 390 -29.47 32.46 11.06
N ASP A 391 -28.83 32.03 10.00
CA ASP A 391 -27.40 32.32 9.68
C ASP A 391 -26.50 32.07 10.89
N ALA A 392 -26.72 30.95 11.59
CA ALA A 392 -26.00 30.62 12.81
C ALA A 392 -24.96 29.52 12.57
N GLN A 393 -23.78 29.70 13.15
CA GLN A 393 -22.75 28.65 13.16
C GLN A 393 -23.14 27.55 14.16
N THR A 394 -24.14 26.77 13.82
CA THR A 394 -24.64 25.66 14.65
C THR A 394 -24.49 24.32 13.96
N HIS A 395 -24.26 23.30 14.76
CA HIS A 395 -24.20 21.90 14.36
C HIS A 395 -25.08 21.03 15.27
N LEU A 396 -25.89 21.64 16.12
CA LEU A 396 -26.74 20.96 17.08
C LEU A 396 -28.12 20.70 16.47
N LEU A 397 -28.55 19.45 16.51
CA LEU A 397 -29.95 19.13 16.25
C LEU A 397 -30.87 19.82 17.26
N PRO A 398 -32.12 20.10 16.89
CA PRO A 398 -33.08 20.72 17.79
C PRO A 398 -33.27 19.93 19.11
N GLY A 399 -33.58 20.67 20.19
CA GLY A 399 -33.87 20.05 21.48
C GLY A 399 -35.35 19.78 21.73
N SER A 400 -36.22 20.28 20.84
CA SER A 400 -37.68 20.19 20.94
C SER A 400 -38.28 19.54 19.70
N ASP A 401 -39.46 18.93 19.86
CA ASP A 401 -40.22 18.35 18.73
C ASP A 401 -40.61 19.40 17.70
N GLU A 402 -40.97 20.61 18.11
CA GLU A 402 -41.23 21.74 17.21
C GLU A 402 -40.04 22.09 16.33
N GLY A 403 -38.80 22.06 16.91
CA GLY A 403 -37.59 22.28 16.13
C GLY A 403 -37.32 21.18 15.12
N PHE A 404 -37.58 19.92 15.50
CA PHE A 404 -37.49 18.79 14.58
C PHE A 404 -38.56 18.87 13.47
N GLU A 405 -39.78 19.27 13.79
CA GLU A 405 -40.84 19.46 12.81
C GLU A 405 -40.48 20.52 11.77
N ARG A 406 -39.93 21.68 12.22
CA ARG A 406 -39.39 22.71 11.32
C ARG A 406 -38.29 22.14 10.40
N LEU A 407 -37.35 21.36 10.95
CA LEU A 407 -36.27 20.78 10.17
C LEU A 407 -36.79 19.74 9.17
N ALA A 408 -37.78 18.90 9.56
CA ALA A 408 -38.42 17.93 8.69
C ALA A 408 -39.18 18.62 7.55
N CYS A 409 -39.91 19.71 7.85
CA CYS A 409 -40.52 20.57 6.83
C CYS A 409 -39.49 21.17 5.86
N PHE A 410 -38.36 21.60 6.39
CA PHE A 410 -37.27 22.21 5.61
C PHE A 410 -36.51 21.16 4.74
N MET A 411 -36.53 19.89 5.12
CA MET A 411 -36.00 18.75 4.34
C MET A 411 -37.05 18.14 3.40
N ASP A 412 -38.29 18.57 3.48
CA ASP A 412 -39.44 18.02 2.76
C ASP A 412 -39.70 16.52 3.02
N VAL A 413 -39.55 16.10 4.27
CA VAL A 413 -39.74 14.71 4.73
C VAL A 413 -40.70 14.63 5.93
N ASP A 414 -41.27 13.44 6.18
CA ASP A 414 -42.08 13.21 7.39
C ASP A 414 -41.22 13.25 8.65
N LEU A 415 -41.76 13.76 9.76
CA LEU A 415 -41.02 13.91 11.03
C LEU A 415 -40.54 12.59 11.58
N ILE A 416 -41.35 11.53 11.52
CA ILE A 416 -41.00 10.21 12.07
C ILE A 416 -39.91 9.57 11.21
N GLU A 417 -40.10 9.63 9.91
CA GLU A 417 -39.15 9.14 8.91
C GLU A 417 -37.79 9.87 9.03
N PHE A 418 -37.84 11.22 9.13
CA PHE A 418 -36.62 12.04 9.33
C PHE A 418 -35.84 11.64 10.59
N LYS A 419 -36.55 11.50 11.75
CA LYS A 419 -35.90 11.10 13.00
C LYS A 419 -35.29 9.70 12.91
N LYS A 420 -35.97 8.77 12.27
CA LYS A 420 -35.48 7.42 12.06
C LYS A 420 -34.24 7.42 11.14
N GLU A 421 -34.36 8.04 9.98
CA GLU A 421 -33.27 8.05 8.98
C GLU A 421 -31.99 8.66 9.52
N ILE A 422 -32.07 9.80 10.23
CA ILE A 422 -30.89 10.44 10.80
C ILE A 422 -30.26 9.59 11.92
N SER A 423 -31.08 8.88 12.72
CA SER A 423 -30.58 7.97 13.75
C SER A 423 -29.85 6.79 13.14
N ASP A 424 -30.48 6.12 12.16
CA ASP A 424 -29.92 4.96 11.47
C ASP A 424 -28.58 5.32 10.82
N ARG A 425 -28.50 6.49 10.14
CA ARG A 425 -27.28 6.97 9.50
C ARG A 425 -26.17 7.30 10.48
N LEU A 426 -26.49 7.91 11.63
CA LEU A 426 -25.50 8.18 12.67
C LEU A 426 -24.92 6.89 13.26
N GLU A 427 -25.77 5.88 13.48
CA GLU A 427 -25.35 4.58 13.99
C GLU A 427 -24.47 3.84 12.96
N GLU A 428 -24.88 3.82 11.70
CA GLU A 428 -24.13 3.15 10.63
C GLU A 428 -22.76 3.79 10.40
N VAL A 429 -22.65 5.13 10.38
CA VAL A 429 -21.36 5.82 10.31
C VAL A 429 -20.49 5.46 11.52
N HIS A 430 -21.10 5.42 12.72
CA HIS A 430 -20.36 5.07 13.93
C HIS A 430 -19.81 3.64 13.85
N CYS A 431 -20.62 2.65 13.46
CA CYS A 431 -20.19 1.28 13.29
C CYS A 431 -19.04 1.16 12.26
N LEU A 432 -19.22 1.73 11.06
CA LEU A 432 -18.21 1.67 9.99
C LEU A 432 -16.87 2.37 10.34
N THR A 433 -16.91 3.33 11.25
CA THR A 433 -15.70 4.08 11.65
C THR A 433 -15.08 3.57 12.94
N GLU A 434 -15.85 2.95 13.85
CA GLU A 434 -15.36 2.49 15.16
C GLU A 434 -14.55 1.21 15.05
N ASP A 435 -14.94 0.24 14.20
CA ASP A 435 -14.21 -1.02 13.98
C ASP A 435 -12.74 -0.79 13.57
N PHE A 436 -12.46 0.32 12.95
CA PHE A 436 -11.10 0.72 12.62
C PHE A 436 -10.26 1.17 13.84
N PHE A 437 -10.90 1.59 14.92
CA PHE A 437 -10.24 2.21 16.08
C PHE A 437 -10.35 1.40 17.36
N ALA A 438 -11.13 0.33 17.39
CA ALA A 438 -11.34 -0.49 18.59
C ALA A 438 -10.47 -1.76 18.57
N PRO A 439 -9.55 -1.98 19.53
CA PRO A 439 -8.90 -3.27 19.69
C PRO A 439 -9.85 -4.23 20.42
N ASP A 440 -10.02 -5.43 19.86
CA ASP A 440 -10.67 -6.55 20.56
C ASP A 440 -9.93 -6.89 21.86
N THR A 441 -10.64 -6.86 22.96
CA THR A 441 -10.10 -7.25 24.26
C THR A 441 -10.06 -8.77 24.36
N ALA A 442 -8.88 -9.37 24.20
CA ALA A 442 -8.66 -10.81 24.35
C ALA A 442 -8.75 -11.27 25.80
N ALA A 443 -9.36 -12.44 26.00
CA ALA A 443 -9.56 -13.10 27.28
C ALA A 443 -8.23 -13.52 27.99
N PRO A 444 -8.17 -13.65 29.31
CA PRO A 444 -6.97 -13.99 30.05
C PRO A 444 -6.59 -15.46 29.89
N SER A 445 -5.32 -15.72 29.61
CA SER A 445 -4.75 -17.05 29.38
C SER A 445 -3.74 -17.47 30.44
N GLN A 446 -3.40 -18.76 30.42
CA GLN A 446 -2.55 -19.43 31.42
C GLN A 446 -1.10 -18.91 31.41
N PRO A 447 -0.45 -18.78 32.58
CA PRO A 447 0.93 -18.30 32.65
C PRO A 447 1.91 -19.37 32.16
N HIS A 448 2.77 -19.01 31.21
CA HIS A 448 3.95 -19.75 30.81
C HIS A 448 5.18 -19.11 31.48
N ASP A 449 6.13 -19.93 31.92
CA ASP A 449 7.36 -19.47 32.56
C ASP A 449 8.40 -19.11 31.49
N PHE A 450 8.37 -17.86 31.05
CA PHE A 450 9.31 -17.33 30.06
C PHE A 450 10.63 -16.92 30.70
N ASP A 451 11.74 -16.98 29.94
CA ASP A 451 13.05 -16.50 30.38
C ASP A 451 12.99 -15.00 30.77
N THR A 452 13.05 -14.77 32.07
CA THR A 452 12.99 -13.44 32.68
C THR A 452 14.19 -12.57 32.32
N ALA A 453 15.34 -13.17 31.94
CA ALA A 453 16.51 -12.43 31.51
C ALA A 453 16.28 -11.77 30.15
N VAL A 454 15.52 -12.40 29.24
CA VAL A 454 15.12 -11.82 27.96
C VAL A 454 14.13 -10.68 28.19
N LEU A 455 13.08 -10.91 28.95
CA LEU A 455 12.05 -9.91 29.20
C LEU A 455 12.57 -8.65 29.92
N SER A 456 13.60 -8.79 30.76
CA SER A 456 14.19 -7.67 31.50
C SER A 456 15.02 -6.71 30.60
N ARG A 457 15.45 -7.16 29.43
CA ARG A 457 16.20 -6.33 28.47
C ARG A 457 15.30 -5.42 27.64
N TRP A 458 14.03 -5.78 27.41
CA TRP A 458 13.12 -5.06 26.53
C TRP A 458 13.04 -3.55 26.78
N PRO A 459 12.92 -3.06 28.04
CA PRO A 459 12.87 -1.63 28.29
C PRO A 459 14.12 -0.85 27.86
N THR A 460 15.25 -1.55 27.62
CA THR A 460 16.51 -0.91 27.22
C THR A 460 16.64 -0.71 25.70
N TYR A 461 15.77 -1.33 24.92
CA TYR A 461 15.85 -1.29 23.45
C TYR A 461 15.46 0.06 22.86
N PRO A 462 16.08 0.47 21.72
CA PRO A 462 15.76 1.73 21.06
C PRO A 462 14.27 1.91 20.77
N ALA A 463 13.59 0.83 20.41
CA ALA A 463 12.15 0.81 20.14
C ALA A 463 11.27 1.24 21.33
N LEU A 464 11.75 1.06 22.57
CA LEU A 464 10.98 1.31 23.80
C LEU A 464 11.50 2.52 24.59
N ARG A 465 12.42 3.32 24.04
CA ARG A 465 12.99 4.49 24.73
C ARG A 465 12.00 5.63 24.97
N SER A 466 11.02 5.81 24.11
CA SER A 466 10.01 6.84 24.33
C SER A 466 8.92 6.33 25.27
N GLU A 467 8.49 7.19 26.20
CA GLU A 467 7.40 6.90 27.15
C GLU A 467 6.16 6.36 26.41
N ARG A 468 5.82 6.98 25.29
CA ARG A 468 4.71 6.56 24.43
C ARG A 468 4.88 5.15 23.85
N ALA A 469 6.06 4.78 23.35
CA ALA A 469 6.31 3.43 22.84
C ALA A 469 6.20 2.39 23.95
N SER A 470 6.73 2.70 25.14
CA SER A 470 6.65 1.85 26.33
C SER A 470 5.20 1.64 26.78
N ASP A 471 4.37 2.69 26.77
CA ASP A 471 2.95 2.61 27.14
C ASP A 471 2.16 1.72 26.18
N ILE A 472 2.34 1.89 24.86
CA ILE A 472 1.68 1.05 23.86
C ILE A 472 2.13 -0.40 24.00
N PHE A 473 3.43 -0.61 24.10
CA PHE A 473 3.99 -1.96 24.22
C PHE A 473 3.56 -2.66 25.50
N SER A 474 3.36 -1.94 26.60
CA SER A 474 2.86 -2.53 27.86
C SER A 474 1.47 -3.16 27.71
N ARG A 475 0.62 -2.58 26.86
CA ARG A 475 -0.71 -3.13 26.53
C ARG A 475 -0.62 -4.33 25.59
N LEU A 476 0.32 -4.33 24.63
CA LEU A 476 0.54 -5.43 23.69
C LEU A 476 1.26 -6.62 24.30
N LYS A 477 2.11 -6.40 25.28
CA LYS A 477 2.96 -7.43 25.90
C LYS A 477 2.19 -8.68 26.37
N PRO A 478 1.04 -8.57 27.07
CA PRO A 478 0.28 -9.76 27.48
C PRO A 478 -0.20 -10.60 26.28
N VAL A 479 -0.66 -9.95 25.20
CA VAL A 479 -1.12 -10.61 23.97
C VAL A 479 0.04 -11.33 23.30
N ILE A 480 1.18 -10.66 23.16
CA ILE A 480 2.42 -11.19 22.58
C ILE A 480 2.88 -12.43 23.35
N LEU A 481 3.01 -12.33 24.68
CA LEU A 481 3.47 -13.45 25.52
C LEU A 481 2.50 -14.63 25.48
N ASN A 482 1.20 -14.36 25.50
CA ASN A 482 0.20 -15.41 25.38
C ASN A 482 0.31 -16.18 24.06
N ARG A 483 0.50 -15.47 22.94
CA ARG A 483 0.64 -16.08 21.62
C ARG A 483 1.94 -16.85 21.50
N LEU A 484 3.06 -16.30 21.99
CA LEU A 484 4.35 -17.00 22.03
C LEU A 484 4.29 -18.29 22.87
N ALA A 485 3.51 -18.32 23.96
CA ALA A 485 3.32 -19.52 24.79
C ALA A 485 2.64 -20.67 24.03
N GLN A 486 1.92 -20.40 22.95
CA GLN A 486 1.27 -21.38 22.10
C GLN A 486 2.21 -21.99 21.03
N SER A 487 3.43 -21.45 20.84
CA SER A 487 4.41 -22.01 19.91
C SER A 487 5.00 -23.33 20.46
N ALA A 488 5.62 -24.13 19.59
CA ALA A 488 6.25 -25.40 19.98
C ALA A 488 7.36 -25.22 21.01
N LYS A 489 8.12 -24.15 20.84
CA LYS A 489 9.29 -23.82 21.64
C LYS A 489 9.19 -22.37 22.10
N PRO A 490 8.37 -22.08 23.12
CA PRO A 490 8.04 -20.72 23.53
C PRO A 490 9.26 -19.82 23.83
N ASN A 491 10.32 -20.37 24.39
CA ASN A 491 11.53 -19.61 24.67
C ASN A 491 12.38 -19.33 23.40
N GLU A 492 12.39 -20.23 22.42
CA GLU A 492 13.03 -19.97 21.11
C GLU A 492 12.25 -18.88 20.36
N ALA A 493 10.93 -18.96 20.35
CA ALA A 493 10.04 -17.95 19.76
C ALA A 493 10.20 -16.59 20.46
N LEU A 494 10.34 -16.59 21.80
CA LEU A 494 10.64 -15.39 22.57
C LEU A 494 11.98 -14.76 22.15
N VAL A 495 13.04 -15.56 21.95
CA VAL A 495 14.36 -15.08 21.51
C VAL A 495 14.29 -14.54 20.08
N ALA A 496 13.52 -15.15 19.19
CA ALA A 496 13.30 -14.65 17.82
C ALA A 496 12.57 -13.29 17.84
N PHE A 497 11.54 -13.17 18.68
CA PHE A 497 10.83 -11.90 18.88
C PHE A 497 11.71 -10.85 19.56
N ASP A 498 12.53 -11.22 20.54
CA ASP A 498 13.52 -10.37 21.19
C ASP A 498 14.50 -9.78 20.17
N GLY A 499 15.03 -10.61 19.26
CA GLY A 499 15.89 -10.16 18.16
C GLY A 499 15.20 -9.14 17.24
N PHE A 500 13.95 -9.38 16.89
CA PHE A 500 13.14 -8.43 16.12
C PHE A 500 12.98 -7.10 16.88
N LEU A 501 12.60 -7.14 18.14
CA LEU A 501 12.41 -5.95 18.98
C LEU A 501 13.71 -5.13 19.14
N ALA A 502 14.84 -5.82 19.32
CA ALA A 502 16.16 -5.21 19.45
C ALA A 502 16.62 -4.52 18.15
N GLY A 503 16.24 -5.07 16.99
CA GLY A 503 16.57 -4.52 15.67
C GLY A 503 15.75 -3.28 15.26
N LEU A 504 14.69 -2.94 16.01
CA LEU A 504 13.82 -1.80 15.68
C LEU A 504 14.45 -0.47 16.14
N PRO A 505 14.68 0.50 15.22
CA PRO A 505 15.24 1.81 15.59
C PRO A 505 14.24 2.69 16.35
N ALA A 506 12.92 2.51 16.11
CA ALA A 506 11.82 3.22 16.78
C ALA A 506 10.56 2.35 16.81
N GLY A 507 9.87 2.29 17.96
CA GLY A 507 8.74 1.39 18.16
C GLY A 507 7.36 2.03 18.03
N VAL A 508 7.23 3.35 18.21
CA VAL A 508 5.92 4.02 18.32
C VAL A 508 4.99 3.70 17.14
N GLN A 509 5.50 3.79 15.91
CA GLN A 509 4.68 3.57 14.71
C GLN A 509 4.25 2.10 14.58
N LEU A 510 5.18 1.18 14.79
CA LEU A 510 4.92 -0.25 14.66
C LEU A 510 3.98 -0.76 15.76
N PHE A 511 4.20 -0.35 17.00
CA PHE A 511 3.34 -0.76 18.11
C PHE A 511 1.93 -0.19 17.98
N SER A 512 1.81 1.07 17.50
CA SER A 512 0.51 1.66 17.18
C SER A 512 -0.22 0.89 16.07
N LEU A 513 0.54 0.41 15.08
CA LEU A 513 0.01 -0.44 14.03
C LEU A 513 -0.48 -1.78 14.56
N PHE A 514 0.29 -2.42 15.42
CA PHE A 514 -0.09 -3.69 16.04
C PHE A 514 -1.34 -3.56 16.90
N GLU A 515 -1.46 -2.44 17.64
CA GLU A 515 -2.65 -2.15 18.43
C GLU A 515 -3.90 -1.94 17.54
N ALA A 516 -3.71 -1.28 16.37
CA ALA A 516 -4.77 -1.08 15.40
C ALA A 516 -5.10 -2.33 14.55
N ASN A 517 -4.16 -3.27 14.40
CA ASN A 517 -4.29 -4.45 13.55
C ASN A 517 -3.72 -5.70 14.24
N PRO A 518 -4.48 -6.33 15.13
CA PRO A 518 -4.03 -7.52 15.87
C PRO A 518 -3.54 -8.66 14.97
N GLN A 519 -4.12 -8.81 13.77
CA GLN A 519 -3.72 -9.81 12.77
C GLN A 519 -2.25 -9.70 12.34
N LEU A 520 -1.65 -8.51 12.43
CA LEU A 520 -0.22 -8.32 12.14
C LEU A 520 0.67 -8.81 13.27
N ILE A 521 0.21 -8.76 14.51
CA ILE A 521 0.88 -9.40 15.64
C ILE A 521 0.85 -10.91 15.43
N ASP A 522 -0.31 -11.47 15.10
CA ASP A 522 -0.45 -12.91 14.84
C ASP A 522 0.52 -13.36 13.73
N LEU A 523 0.59 -12.61 12.62
CA LEU A 523 1.55 -12.89 11.54
C LEU A 523 3.01 -12.88 12.05
N LEU A 524 3.39 -11.85 12.80
CA LEU A 524 4.75 -11.72 13.34
C LEU A 524 5.09 -12.88 14.29
N LEU A 525 4.15 -13.23 15.15
CA LEU A 525 4.34 -14.28 16.15
C LEU A 525 4.28 -15.69 15.54
N ASP A 526 3.47 -15.88 14.48
CA ASP A 526 3.48 -17.09 13.66
C ASP A 526 4.84 -17.27 12.97
N ILE A 527 5.39 -16.21 12.38
CA ILE A 527 6.74 -16.23 11.80
C ILE A 527 7.79 -16.56 12.88
N ALA A 528 7.74 -15.86 14.01
CA ALA A 528 8.70 -16.06 15.12
C ALA A 528 8.63 -17.46 15.72
N GLY A 529 7.44 -18.04 15.80
CA GLY A 529 7.21 -19.35 16.40
C GLY A 529 7.33 -20.54 15.47
N THR A 530 7.31 -20.31 14.12
CA THR A 530 7.23 -21.42 13.14
C THR A 530 8.36 -21.41 12.12
N ALA A 531 8.85 -20.25 11.69
CA ALA A 531 9.79 -20.15 10.58
C ALA A 531 11.07 -19.38 10.97
N PRO A 532 12.09 -20.05 11.55
CA PRO A 532 13.27 -19.39 12.13
C PRO A 532 14.06 -18.50 11.16
N ASP A 533 14.16 -18.86 9.88
CA ASP A 533 14.88 -18.06 8.89
C ASP A 533 14.12 -16.78 8.53
N LEU A 534 12.81 -16.87 8.40
CA LEU A 534 11.96 -15.68 8.20
C LEU A 534 12.02 -14.76 9.42
N ALA A 535 12.00 -15.33 10.63
CA ALA A 535 12.14 -14.59 11.88
C ALA A 535 13.51 -13.90 11.99
N ARG A 536 14.58 -14.62 11.62
CA ARG A 536 15.96 -14.07 11.61
C ARG A 536 16.08 -12.92 10.59
N HIS A 537 15.55 -13.10 9.39
CA HIS A 537 15.55 -12.05 8.38
C HIS A 537 14.80 -10.81 8.88
N LEU A 538 13.62 -10.99 9.46
CA LEU A 538 12.82 -9.91 10.01
C LEU A 538 13.52 -9.18 11.17
N SER A 539 14.27 -9.90 12.03
CA SER A 539 15.03 -9.30 13.13
C SER A 539 16.18 -8.41 12.64
N GLN A 540 16.79 -8.75 11.50
CA GLN A 540 17.91 -8.00 10.92
C GLN A 540 17.46 -6.84 10.03
N HIS A 541 16.27 -6.97 9.41
CA HIS A 541 15.74 -6.05 8.41
C HIS A 541 14.28 -5.66 8.75
N ALA A 542 14.09 -4.99 9.87
CA ALA A 542 12.76 -4.57 10.34
C ALA A 542 12.00 -3.69 9.32
N SER A 543 12.72 -3.00 8.40
CA SER A 543 12.14 -2.24 7.30
C SER A 543 11.35 -3.08 6.28
N VAL A 544 11.61 -4.38 6.20
CA VAL A 544 10.82 -5.33 5.37
C VAL A 544 9.38 -5.40 5.84
N PHE A 545 9.14 -5.19 7.14
CA PHE A 545 7.78 -5.10 7.67
C PHE A 545 7.00 -3.90 7.12
N ASP A 546 7.68 -2.81 6.77
CA ASP A 546 7.06 -1.66 6.09
C ASP A 546 6.52 -2.04 4.70
N ALA A 547 7.17 -2.98 4.01
CA ALA A 547 6.69 -3.49 2.72
C ALA A 547 5.45 -4.38 2.89
N VAL A 548 5.41 -5.21 3.95
CA VAL A 548 4.22 -6.02 4.31
C VAL A 548 2.99 -5.11 4.52
N LEU A 549 3.21 -3.92 5.08
CA LEU A 549 2.16 -2.94 5.36
C LEU A 549 1.74 -2.12 4.13
N GLY A 550 2.63 -1.99 3.15
CA GLY A 550 2.46 -1.11 1.99
C GLY A 550 1.51 -1.61 0.89
N GLY A 551 0.90 -2.80 1.05
CA GLY A 551 0.03 -3.40 0.04
C GLY A 551 0.80 -4.00 -1.16
N SER A 552 1.97 -3.47 -1.52
CA SER A 552 2.82 -4.00 -2.59
C SER A 552 3.33 -5.42 -2.32
N PHE A 553 3.47 -5.79 -1.05
CA PHE A 553 3.84 -7.13 -0.61
C PHE A 553 2.83 -8.19 -1.06
N PHE A 554 1.54 -7.85 -1.07
CA PHE A 554 0.44 -8.72 -1.49
C PHE A 554 0.00 -8.51 -2.95
N SER A 555 0.71 -7.66 -3.71
CA SER A 555 0.44 -7.46 -5.14
C SER A 555 0.69 -8.73 -5.95
N LYS A 556 0.14 -8.78 -7.17
CA LYS A 556 0.37 -9.90 -8.10
C LYS A 556 1.87 -10.16 -8.30
N TRP A 557 2.25 -11.45 -8.39
CA TRP A 557 3.63 -11.86 -8.66
C TRP A 557 4.10 -11.30 -10.01
N PRO A 558 5.26 -10.62 -10.08
CA PRO A 558 5.83 -10.18 -11.36
C PRO A 558 6.28 -11.40 -12.17
N ASN A 559 6.31 -11.27 -13.51
CA ASN A 559 6.97 -12.27 -14.34
C ASN A 559 8.52 -12.18 -14.21
N GLU A 560 9.25 -13.16 -14.77
CA GLU A 560 10.73 -13.17 -14.72
C GLU A 560 11.36 -11.87 -15.22
N ASP A 561 10.81 -11.26 -16.29
CA ASP A 561 11.35 -10.01 -16.86
C ASP A 561 11.11 -8.83 -15.93
N GLY A 562 9.94 -8.73 -15.28
CA GLY A 562 9.65 -7.69 -14.29
C GLY A 562 10.54 -7.81 -13.05
N LEU A 563 10.84 -9.03 -12.59
CA LEU A 563 11.80 -9.27 -11.50
C LEU A 563 13.22 -8.85 -11.92
N LEU A 564 13.61 -9.15 -13.17
CA LEU A 564 14.92 -8.80 -13.69
C LEU A 564 15.08 -7.29 -13.86
N GLU A 565 14.05 -6.59 -14.32
CA GLU A 565 14.04 -5.13 -14.40
C GLU A 565 14.22 -4.51 -13.02
N ALA A 566 13.48 -4.96 -12.02
CA ALA A 566 13.58 -4.47 -10.65
C ALA A 566 14.99 -4.66 -10.07
N LEU A 567 15.58 -5.85 -10.22
CA LEU A 567 16.94 -6.10 -9.77
C LEU A 567 17.97 -5.23 -10.52
N ASN A 568 17.84 -5.12 -11.85
CA ASN A 568 18.78 -4.36 -12.67
C ASN A 568 18.72 -2.85 -12.39
N GLU A 569 17.57 -2.28 -12.03
CA GLU A 569 17.46 -0.88 -11.60
C GLU A 569 18.29 -0.62 -10.35
N GLU A 570 18.20 -1.51 -9.36
CA GLU A 570 19.00 -1.40 -8.13
C GLU A 570 20.52 -1.57 -8.41
N LEU A 571 20.90 -2.55 -9.23
CA LEU A 571 22.31 -2.80 -9.56
C LEU A 571 22.94 -1.66 -10.38
N LYS A 572 22.20 -1.04 -11.31
CA LYS A 572 22.66 0.08 -12.14
C LYS A 572 22.94 1.35 -11.34
N ALA A 573 22.21 1.56 -10.25
CA ALA A 573 22.41 2.71 -9.37
C ALA A 573 23.76 2.70 -8.63
N LEU A 574 24.49 1.56 -8.64
CA LEU A 574 25.72 1.33 -7.92
C LEU A 574 26.92 1.22 -8.86
N SER A 575 28.04 1.80 -8.49
CA SER A 575 29.31 1.69 -9.22
C SER A 575 30.25 0.61 -8.66
N ASP A 576 30.14 0.33 -7.36
CA ASP A 576 31.01 -0.63 -6.66
C ASP A 576 30.54 -2.07 -6.82
N TYR A 577 31.49 -2.99 -7.10
CA TYR A 577 31.19 -4.41 -7.31
C TYR A 577 30.68 -5.11 -6.06
N GLU A 578 31.29 -4.88 -4.90
CA GLU A 578 30.89 -5.51 -3.65
C GLU A 578 29.50 -5.03 -3.21
N ALA A 579 29.23 -3.72 -3.39
CA ALA A 579 27.91 -3.15 -3.13
C ALA A 579 26.81 -3.77 -4.04
N LYS A 580 27.12 -4.06 -5.32
CA LYS A 580 26.21 -4.79 -6.22
C LYS A 580 25.92 -6.20 -5.71
N LEU A 581 26.94 -6.93 -5.25
CA LEU A 581 26.77 -8.27 -4.71
C LEU A 581 25.92 -8.28 -3.43
N ASP A 582 26.11 -7.31 -2.53
CA ASP A 582 25.31 -7.20 -1.31
C ASP A 582 23.88 -6.76 -1.61
N THR A 583 23.67 -5.89 -2.59
CA THR A 583 22.33 -5.51 -3.06
C THR A 583 21.57 -6.71 -3.63
N ALA A 584 22.20 -7.53 -4.45
CA ALA A 584 21.58 -8.77 -4.96
C ALA A 584 21.17 -9.73 -3.82
N ARG A 585 21.99 -9.82 -2.73
CA ARG A 585 21.68 -10.61 -1.54
C ARG A 585 20.47 -10.09 -0.80
N ARG A 586 20.41 -8.77 -0.59
CA ARG A 586 19.28 -8.11 0.06
C ARG A 586 18.01 -8.31 -0.75
N TRP A 587 18.06 -8.03 -2.05
CA TRP A 587 16.96 -8.22 -2.98
C TRP A 587 16.44 -9.67 -2.95
N GLN A 588 17.33 -10.65 -3.06
CA GLN A 588 16.97 -12.08 -3.00
C GLN A 588 16.27 -12.44 -1.68
N LYS A 589 16.77 -11.97 -0.53
CA LYS A 589 16.19 -12.26 0.78
C LYS A 589 14.82 -11.62 0.96
N GLU A 590 14.61 -10.42 0.47
CA GLU A 590 13.31 -9.73 0.50
C GLU A 590 12.26 -10.51 -0.30
N TRP A 591 12.61 -10.96 -1.49
CA TRP A 591 11.71 -11.77 -2.30
C TRP A 591 11.49 -13.18 -1.72
N HIS A 592 12.52 -13.83 -1.18
CA HIS A 592 12.40 -15.09 -0.44
C HIS A 592 11.47 -14.95 0.77
N PHE A 593 11.62 -13.88 1.53
CA PHE A 593 10.75 -13.56 2.65
C PHE A 593 9.28 -13.43 2.19
N ARG A 594 9.05 -12.72 1.10
CA ARG A 594 7.71 -12.57 0.53
C ARG A 594 7.09 -13.93 0.16
N VAL A 595 7.81 -14.78 -0.58
CA VAL A 595 7.34 -16.12 -0.95
C VAL A 595 7.06 -16.95 0.30
N GLY A 596 7.98 -16.97 1.27
CA GLY A 596 7.84 -17.72 2.51
C GLY A 596 6.61 -17.31 3.32
N VAL A 597 6.35 -16.01 3.45
CA VAL A 597 5.16 -15.49 4.15
C VAL A 597 3.87 -15.81 3.39
N HIS A 598 3.86 -15.65 2.06
CA HIS A 598 2.68 -15.99 1.25
C HIS A 598 2.34 -17.48 1.38
N HIS A 599 3.35 -18.35 1.35
CA HIS A 599 3.18 -19.80 1.50
C HIS A 599 2.72 -20.16 2.92
N LEU A 600 3.38 -19.62 3.95
CA LEU A 600 3.00 -19.84 5.35
C LEU A 600 1.54 -19.41 5.63
N ARG A 601 1.07 -18.35 4.98
CA ARG A 601 -0.31 -17.83 5.13
C ARG A 601 -1.34 -18.52 4.20
N GLY A 602 -0.93 -19.43 3.32
CA GLY A 602 -1.82 -20.12 2.37
C GLY A 602 -2.34 -19.22 1.25
N LEU A 603 -1.63 -18.13 0.95
CA LEU A 603 -1.94 -17.26 -0.20
C LEU A 603 -1.46 -17.87 -1.51
N ILE A 604 -0.47 -18.73 -1.42
CA ILE A 604 0.04 -19.58 -2.52
C ILE A 604 0.27 -20.98 -1.97
N ASP A 605 0.15 -21.97 -2.85
CA ASP A 605 0.47 -23.37 -2.55
C ASP A 605 1.97 -23.69 -2.71
N ALA A 606 2.37 -24.88 -2.31
CA ALA A 606 3.75 -25.37 -2.41
C ALA A 606 4.30 -25.39 -3.84
N ILE A 607 3.45 -25.63 -4.84
CA ILE A 607 3.83 -25.67 -6.27
C ILE A 607 4.16 -24.26 -6.75
N THR A 608 3.28 -23.30 -6.48
CA THR A 608 3.47 -21.88 -6.80
C THR A 608 4.68 -21.31 -6.07
N ALA A 609 4.84 -21.62 -4.78
CA ALA A 609 6.02 -21.19 -4.00
C ALA A 609 7.31 -21.73 -4.62
N GLY A 610 7.32 -22.99 -5.06
CA GLY A 610 8.46 -23.62 -5.72
C GLY A 610 8.86 -22.93 -7.02
N GLN A 611 7.88 -22.51 -7.82
CA GLN A 611 8.11 -21.75 -9.05
C GLN A 611 8.66 -20.36 -8.75
N GLN A 612 8.08 -19.65 -7.78
CA GLN A 612 8.52 -18.32 -7.39
C GLN A 612 9.95 -18.31 -6.83
N TYR A 613 10.36 -19.32 -6.05
CA TYR A 613 11.75 -19.46 -5.63
C TYR A 613 12.70 -19.70 -6.83
N ALA A 614 12.27 -20.45 -7.84
CA ALA A 614 13.05 -20.65 -9.06
C ALA A 614 13.16 -19.39 -9.92
N ASP A 615 12.09 -18.58 -9.99
CA ASP A 615 12.09 -17.27 -10.66
C ASP A 615 13.11 -16.31 -10.01
N ILE A 616 13.15 -16.26 -8.68
CA ILE A 616 14.14 -15.45 -7.92
C ILE A 616 15.57 -15.91 -8.25
N ALA A 617 15.85 -17.20 -8.18
CA ALA A 617 17.17 -17.75 -8.48
C ALA A 617 17.60 -17.47 -9.93
N THR A 618 16.69 -17.66 -10.88
CA THR A 618 16.90 -17.35 -12.30
C THR A 618 17.21 -15.86 -12.48
N THR A 619 16.45 -14.98 -11.83
CA THR A 619 16.66 -13.53 -11.88
C THR A 619 18.03 -13.13 -11.34
N VAL A 620 18.42 -13.67 -10.18
CA VAL A 620 19.75 -13.42 -9.59
C VAL A 620 20.87 -13.86 -10.52
N LEU A 621 20.76 -15.04 -11.12
CA LEU A 621 21.76 -15.52 -12.08
C LEU A 621 21.83 -14.64 -13.32
N ARG A 622 20.69 -14.26 -13.90
CA ARG A 622 20.61 -13.37 -15.09
C ARG A 622 21.15 -11.98 -14.79
N GLY A 623 20.87 -11.43 -13.61
CA GLY A 623 21.31 -10.08 -13.21
C GLY A 623 22.81 -10.02 -12.82
N LEU A 624 23.31 -11.04 -12.11
CA LEU A 624 24.70 -11.05 -11.66
C LEU A 624 25.70 -11.54 -12.71
N TRP A 625 25.29 -12.39 -13.66
CA TRP A 625 26.21 -12.89 -14.69
C TRP A 625 26.94 -11.76 -15.45
N PRO A 626 26.25 -10.75 -16.01
CA PRO A 626 26.93 -9.64 -16.68
C PRO A 626 27.81 -8.84 -15.70
N VAL A 627 27.39 -8.63 -14.45
CA VAL A 627 28.17 -7.89 -13.43
C VAL A 627 29.51 -8.59 -13.14
N VAL A 628 29.48 -9.93 -13.02
CA VAL A 628 30.70 -10.73 -12.79
C VAL A 628 31.57 -10.75 -14.03
N VAL A 629 31.00 -10.87 -15.22
CA VAL A 629 31.75 -10.82 -16.50
C VAL A 629 32.43 -9.48 -16.67
N ASP A 630 31.74 -8.37 -16.43
CA ASP A 630 32.31 -7.02 -16.54
C ASP A 630 33.48 -6.83 -15.55
N GLN A 631 33.29 -7.21 -14.29
CA GLN A 631 34.34 -7.12 -13.27
C GLN A 631 35.58 -7.96 -13.62
N PHE A 632 35.37 -9.18 -14.13
CA PHE A 632 36.44 -10.06 -14.53
C PHE A 632 37.19 -9.53 -15.76
N SER A 633 36.46 -8.90 -16.69
CA SER A 633 36.95 -8.32 -17.92
C SER A 633 37.90 -7.13 -17.71
N ILE A 634 37.79 -6.41 -16.62
CA ILE A 634 38.69 -5.28 -16.27
C ILE A 634 40.19 -5.70 -16.33
N LYS A 635 40.49 -6.90 -15.88
CA LYS A 635 41.85 -7.42 -15.81
C LYS A 635 42.18 -8.35 -16.98
N SER A 636 41.22 -9.21 -17.34
CA SER A 636 41.46 -10.32 -18.25
C SER A 636 40.96 -10.08 -19.68
N GLY A 637 40.30 -8.94 -19.95
CA GLY A 637 39.67 -8.61 -21.23
C GLY A 637 38.26 -9.24 -21.35
N PRO A 638 37.53 -8.90 -22.41
CA PRO A 638 36.19 -9.45 -22.67
C PRO A 638 36.28 -10.98 -22.83
N PRO A 639 35.13 -11.69 -22.68
CA PRO A 639 35.04 -13.13 -22.90
C PRO A 639 35.51 -13.49 -24.33
N PRO A 640 36.51 -14.39 -24.48
CA PRO A 640 37.00 -14.81 -25.81
C PRO A 640 35.96 -15.68 -26.52
N GLY A 641 35.79 -15.47 -27.82
CA GLY A 641 34.82 -16.17 -28.66
C GLY A 641 33.36 -15.64 -28.49
N LYS A 642 32.39 -16.54 -28.48
CA LYS A 642 30.96 -16.19 -28.34
C LYS A 642 30.51 -16.04 -26.88
N GLY A 643 31.39 -16.22 -25.91
CA GLY A 643 31.07 -16.12 -24.51
C GLY A 643 30.73 -17.47 -23.84
N ALA A 644 30.01 -17.40 -22.71
CA ALA A 644 29.58 -18.59 -21.97
C ALA A 644 28.15 -18.42 -21.44
N ILE A 645 27.51 -19.56 -21.20
CA ILE A 645 26.18 -19.65 -20.58
C ILE A 645 26.23 -20.39 -19.26
N ILE A 646 25.25 -20.12 -18.42
CA ILE A 646 24.90 -20.93 -17.25
C ILE A 646 23.73 -21.83 -17.64
N LEU A 647 23.92 -23.13 -17.53
CA LEU A 647 22.88 -24.15 -17.68
C LEU A 647 22.42 -24.59 -16.29
N GLY A 648 21.17 -24.32 -15.95
CA GLY A 648 20.55 -24.82 -14.71
C GLY A 648 20.12 -26.26 -14.85
N MET A 649 20.47 -27.07 -13.86
CA MET A 649 20.19 -28.50 -13.80
C MET A 649 19.20 -28.82 -12.66
N GLY A 650 18.79 -30.03 -12.51
CA GLY A 650 18.03 -30.55 -11.38
C GLY A 650 16.74 -29.73 -11.13
N SER A 651 16.53 -29.34 -9.90
CA SER A 651 15.35 -28.57 -9.48
C SER A 651 15.30 -27.16 -10.08
N LEU A 652 16.46 -26.50 -10.27
CA LEU A 652 16.54 -25.19 -10.91
C LEU A 652 16.16 -25.27 -12.40
N GLY A 653 16.66 -26.27 -13.10
CA GLY A 653 16.31 -26.49 -14.51
C GLY A 653 14.84 -26.81 -14.71
N ALA A 654 14.22 -27.54 -13.79
CA ALA A 654 12.79 -27.83 -13.76
C ALA A 654 11.91 -26.69 -13.23
N GLN A 655 12.47 -25.53 -12.95
CA GLN A 655 11.79 -24.36 -12.40
C GLN A 655 11.01 -24.66 -11.09
N ARG A 656 11.59 -25.45 -10.20
CA ARG A 656 10.94 -25.83 -8.95
C ARG A 656 11.98 -25.94 -7.82
N LEU A 657 12.13 -24.88 -7.06
CA LEU A 657 13.02 -24.79 -5.90
C LEU A 657 12.21 -24.69 -4.60
N ASN A 658 12.86 -24.95 -3.48
CA ASN A 658 12.32 -24.63 -2.15
C ASN A 658 13.16 -23.55 -1.47
N ALA A 659 12.74 -23.14 -0.27
CA ALA A 659 13.36 -22.02 0.45
C ALA A 659 14.88 -22.17 0.70
N ARG A 660 15.42 -23.42 0.65
CA ARG A 660 16.82 -23.73 0.96
C ARG A 660 17.47 -24.62 -0.09
N SER A 661 17.03 -24.53 -1.33
CA SER A 661 17.65 -25.27 -2.42
C SER A 661 19.02 -24.70 -2.75
N ASP A 662 19.99 -25.60 -2.97
CA ASP A 662 21.21 -25.32 -3.71
C ASP A 662 20.93 -25.18 -5.21
N LEU A 663 21.84 -24.59 -5.95
CA LEU A 663 21.75 -24.43 -7.40
C LEU A 663 22.68 -25.42 -8.10
N ASP A 664 22.09 -26.35 -8.84
CA ASP A 664 22.80 -27.26 -9.73
C ASP A 664 23.15 -26.54 -11.04
N LEU A 665 24.44 -26.29 -11.32
CA LEU A 665 24.86 -25.48 -12.45
C LEU A 665 25.94 -26.16 -13.30
N ILE A 666 25.87 -25.96 -14.62
CA ILE A 666 26.96 -26.24 -15.56
C ILE A 666 27.29 -24.96 -16.33
N VAL A 667 28.59 -24.61 -16.49
CA VAL A 667 29.01 -23.50 -17.32
C VAL A 667 29.60 -24.03 -18.63
N ILE A 668 28.99 -23.59 -19.74
CA ILE A 668 29.37 -24.00 -21.09
C ILE A 668 29.79 -22.75 -21.88
N TYR A 669 30.95 -22.80 -22.56
CA TYR A 669 31.50 -21.69 -23.33
C TYR A 669 31.74 -22.08 -24.80
N ASP A 670 31.71 -21.10 -25.69
CA ASP A 670 32.13 -21.25 -27.08
C ASP A 670 33.34 -20.33 -27.36
N ALA A 671 34.47 -20.96 -27.55
CA ALA A 671 35.75 -20.27 -27.84
C ALA A 671 35.81 -19.68 -29.27
N ASP A 672 34.96 -20.13 -30.20
CA ASP A 672 34.92 -19.73 -31.60
C ASP A 672 36.32 -19.64 -32.24
N GLY A 673 37.22 -20.57 -31.90
CA GLY A 673 38.61 -20.60 -32.36
C GLY A 673 39.57 -19.65 -31.68
N VAL A 674 39.11 -18.83 -30.71
CA VAL A 674 39.97 -17.90 -29.97
C VAL A 674 40.76 -18.62 -28.86
N GLU A 675 42.08 -18.59 -28.92
CA GLU A 675 42.96 -19.29 -27.98
C GLU A 675 43.24 -18.50 -26.71
N PHE A 676 43.25 -17.15 -26.78
CA PHE A 676 43.64 -16.29 -25.66
C PHE A 676 42.72 -15.06 -25.56
N SER A 677 42.53 -14.56 -24.33
CA SER A 677 41.84 -13.31 -24.07
C SER A 677 42.70 -12.08 -24.36
N GLU A 678 42.05 -10.90 -24.58
CA GLU A 678 42.73 -9.65 -25.00
C GLU A 678 43.05 -8.70 -23.83
N GLY A 679 42.95 -9.14 -22.56
CA GLY A 679 43.17 -8.31 -21.39
C GLY A 679 44.63 -8.01 -21.08
N ARG A 680 44.87 -7.08 -20.14
CA ARG A 680 46.21 -6.81 -19.58
C ARG A 680 46.88 -8.08 -19.01
N LYS A 681 46.08 -9.00 -18.49
CA LYS A 681 46.49 -10.34 -18.08
C LYS A 681 45.87 -11.33 -19.05
N GLN A 682 46.59 -11.59 -20.13
CA GLN A 682 46.19 -12.55 -21.14
C GLN A 682 46.07 -13.96 -20.54
N LEU A 683 44.95 -14.63 -20.76
CA LEU A 683 44.67 -16.00 -20.29
C LEU A 683 44.33 -16.87 -21.49
N ALA A 684 44.79 -18.12 -21.49
CA ALA A 684 44.27 -19.13 -22.40
C ALA A 684 42.76 -19.29 -22.19
N THR A 685 41.98 -19.41 -23.26
CA THR A 685 40.51 -19.40 -23.24
C THR A 685 39.91 -20.38 -22.22
N ARG A 686 40.43 -21.62 -22.14
CA ARG A 686 40.05 -22.61 -21.13
C ARG A 686 40.26 -22.09 -19.69
N THR A 687 41.43 -21.46 -19.44
CA THR A 687 41.75 -20.88 -18.13
C THR A 687 40.89 -19.67 -17.81
N TYR A 688 40.56 -18.87 -18.84
CA TYR A 688 39.68 -17.71 -18.70
C TYR A 688 38.30 -18.14 -18.16
N TYR A 689 37.65 -19.09 -18.84
CA TYR A 689 36.32 -19.55 -18.46
C TYR A 689 36.31 -20.34 -17.15
N ALA A 690 37.35 -21.11 -16.85
CA ALA A 690 37.47 -21.77 -15.55
C ALA A 690 37.55 -20.78 -14.40
N ARG A 691 38.27 -19.66 -14.57
CA ARG A 691 38.37 -18.59 -13.54
C ARG A 691 37.13 -17.73 -13.48
N LEU A 692 36.50 -17.44 -14.61
CA LEU A 692 35.22 -16.72 -14.65
C LEU A 692 34.11 -17.51 -13.92
N THR A 693 34.05 -18.82 -14.16
CA THR A 693 33.14 -19.71 -13.44
C THR A 693 33.40 -19.69 -11.94
N GLN A 694 34.67 -19.76 -11.54
CA GLN A 694 35.02 -19.66 -10.11
C GLN A 694 34.65 -18.31 -9.50
N ALA A 695 34.79 -17.22 -10.28
CA ALA A 695 34.36 -15.89 -9.84
C ALA A 695 32.82 -15.85 -9.65
N MET A 696 32.05 -16.46 -10.55
CA MET A 696 30.58 -16.55 -10.42
C MET A 696 30.17 -17.39 -9.21
N VAL A 697 30.75 -18.57 -9.03
CA VAL A 697 30.50 -19.41 -7.84
C VAL A 697 30.84 -18.65 -6.56
N THR A 698 31.96 -17.92 -6.55
CA THR A 698 32.30 -17.08 -5.39
C THR A 698 31.28 -15.95 -5.16
N ALA A 699 30.82 -15.29 -6.21
CA ALA A 699 29.79 -14.25 -6.10
C ALA A 699 28.48 -14.77 -5.46
N LEU A 700 28.10 -16.02 -5.77
CA LEU A 700 26.90 -16.67 -5.23
C LEU A 700 27.11 -17.21 -3.80
N SER A 701 28.22 -17.90 -3.54
CA SER A 701 28.40 -18.70 -2.32
C SER A 701 29.23 -18.04 -1.21
N ALA A 702 30.00 -16.98 -1.52
CA ALA A 702 30.82 -16.33 -0.51
C ALA A 702 29.96 -15.59 0.52
N PRO A 703 30.22 -15.76 1.83
CA PRO A 703 29.55 -14.98 2.86
C PRO A 703 30.05 -13.53 2.81
N MET A 704 29.14 -12.56 2.68
CA MET A 704 29.38 -11.12 2.72
C MET A 704 28.59 -10.46 3.86
N ALA A 705 28.53 -9.14 3.91
CA ALA A 705 27.79 -8.42 4.95
C ALA A 705 26.31 -8.85 5.02
N GLU A 706 25.69 -9.07 3.87
CA GLU A 706 24.30 -9.56 3.75
C GLU A 706 24.21 -11.12 3.73
N GLY A 707 25.28 -11.83 4.05
CA GLY A 707 25.32 -13.30 4.06
C GLY A 707 25.64 -13.92 2.70
N LYS A 708 25.13 -15.14 2.44
CA LYS A 708 25.27 -15.87 1.17
C LYS A 708 24.03 -15.68 0.31
N LEU A 709 24.18 -15.82 -1.02
CA LEU A 709 23.04 -15.94 -1.96
C LEU A 709 22.54 -17.39 -2.02
N TYR A 710 23.35 -18.25 -2.61
CA TYR A 710 23.05 -19.67 -2.80
C TYR A 710 24.27 -20.53 -2.60
N GLU A 711 24.10 -21.76 -2.15
CA GLU A 711 25.08 -22.82 -2.34
C GLU A 711 25.01 -23.28 -3.80
N VAL A 712 26.15 -23.67 -4.37
CA VAL A 712 26.26 -24.06 -5.78
C VAL A 712 26.82 -25.45 -5.90
N ASP A 713 26.09 -26.32 -6.60
CA ASP A 713 26.55 -27.66 -6.94
C ASP A 713 26.88 -27.76 -8.44
N MET A 714 28.07 -28.19 -8.74
CA MET A 714 28.55 -28.38 -10.10
C MET A 714 28.90 -29.83 -10.42
N ARG A 715 28.44 -30.79 -9.61
CA ARG A 715 28.78 -32.23 -9.79
C ARG A 715 28.14 -32.86 -11.02
N LEU A 716 27.07 -32.27 -11.57
CA LEU A 716 26.41 -32.75 -12.79
C LEU A 716 27.13 -32.33 -14.09
N ARG A 717 28.29 -31.64 -14.00
CA ARG A 717 29.10 -31.35 -15.19
C ARG A 717 29.77 -32.59 -15.77
N PRO A 718 30.12 -32.61 -17.08
CA PRO A 718 30.80 -33.71 -17.71
C PRO A 718 32.01 -34.24 -16.91
N SER A 719 32.05 -35.56 -16.68
CA SER A 719 33.03 -36.24 -15.82
C SER A 719 33.01 -35.83 -14.33
N GLY A 720 31.93 -35.23 -13.87
CA GLY A 720 31.71 -34.89 -12.45
C GLY A 720 32.86 -34.07 -11.85
N ASN A 721 33.30 -34.43 -10.63
CA ASN A 721 34.40 -33.71 -9.92
C ASN A 721 35.75 -33.80 -10.59
N GLN A 722 35.95 -34.73 -11.51
CA GLN A 722 37.21 -34.89 -12.26
C GLN A 722 37.27 -34.00 -13.51
N GLY A 723 36.11 -33.54 -13.98
CA GLY A 723 35.98 -32.67 -15.15
C GLY A 723 36.29 -31.21 -14.86
N PRO A 724 36.55 -30.40 -15.93
CA PRO A 724 36.80 -28.97 -15.78
C PRO A 724 35.53 -28.28 -15.25
N VAL A 725 35.70 -27.19 -14.50
CA VAL A 725 34.58 -26.41 -13.94
C VAL A 725 33.77 -25.65 -15.02
N ALA A 726 34.40 -25.41 -16.20
CA ALA A 726 33.75 -24.90 -17.40
C ALA A 726 34.12 -25.77 -18.60
N THR A 727 33.17 -26.12 -19.44
CA THR A 727 33.35 -27.03 -20.57
C THR A 727 33.07 -26.29 -21.88
N SER A 728 33.86 -26.51 -22.94
CA SER A 728 33.58 -25.95 -24.25
C SER A 728 32.32 -26.65 -24.83
N ILE A 729 31.54 -25.91 -25.66
CA ILE A 729 30.33 -26.45 -26.28
C ILE A 729 30.66 -27.70 -27.14
N ALA A 730 31.77 -27.69 -27.83
CA ALA A 730 32.23 -28.84 -28.64
C ALA A 730 32.49 -30.06 -27.77
N SER A 731 33.27 -29.90 -26.66
CA SER A 731 33.54 -30.98 -25.72
C SER A 731 32.28 -31.43 -24.99
N PHE A 732 31.36 -30.54 -24.68
CA PHE A 732 30.09 -30.87 -24.06
C PHE A 732 29.24 -31.76 -24.99
N LYS A 733 29.08 -31.36 -26.25
CA LYS A 733 28.35 -32.12 -27.27
C LYS A 733 28.97 -33.47 -27.53
N ASP A 734 30.30 -33.54 -27.72
CA ASP A 734 31.01 -34.79 -27.95
C ASP A 734 30.88 -35.76 -26.76
N TYR A 735 31.03 -35.29 -25.54
CA TYR A 735 30.85 -36.07 -24.32
C TYR A 735 29.47 -36.65 -24.21
N GLN A 736 28.44 -35.80 -24.41
CA GLN A 736 27.03 -36.22 -24.27
C GLN A 736 26.64 -37.23 -25.36
N THR A 737 27.25 -37.21 -26.55
CA THR A 737 26.93 -38.13 -27.63
C THR A 737 27.74 -39.41 -27.55
N SER A 738 28.92 -39.45 -26.90
CA SER A 738 29.84 -40.58 -27.02
C SER A 738 30.21 -41.25 -25.69
N ALA A 739 30.19 -40.52 -24.58
CA ALA A 739 30.77 -41.00 -23.33
C ALA A 739 29.89 -40.84 -22.10
N ALA A 740 28.77 -40.13 -22.20
CA ALA A 740 27.86 -39.86 -21.08
C ALA A 740 27.12 -41.11 -20.64
N TRP A 741 26.87 -41.22 -19.35
CA TRP A 741 26.05 -42.27 -18.77
C TRP A 741 24.56 -41.93 -18.88
N THR A 742 23.70 -42.95 -18.89
CA THR A 742 22.24 -42.79 -18.93
C THR A 742 21.73 -41.78 -17.89
N TRP A 743 22.26 -41.80 -16.67
CA TRP A 743 21.85 -40.90 -15.61
C TRP A 743 22.17 -39.41 -15.93
N GLU A 744 23.22 -39.11 -16.73
CA GLU A 744 23.49 -37.75 -17.17
C GLU A 744 22.47 -37.27 -18.22
N HIS A 745 22.02 -38.18 -19.09
CA HIS A 745 20.92 -37.89 -20.02
C HIS A 745 19.57 -37.73 -19.29
N LEU A 746 19.30 -38.53 -18.25
CA LEU A 746 18.15 -38.31 -17.36
C LEU A 746 18.20 -36.90 -16.74
N ALA A 747 19.37 -36.47 -16.25
CA ALA A 747 19.54 -35.12 -15.69
C ALA A 747 19.33 -34.01 -16.74
N LEU A 748 19.71 -34.27 -18.03
CA LEU A 748 19.51 -33.28 -19.11
C LEU A 748 18.05 -33.09 -19.51
N THR A 749 17.14 -34.04 -19.20
CA THR A 749 15.69 -33.88 -19.44
C THR A 749 15.19 -32.62 -18.72
N ARG A 750 15.79 -32.26 -17.59
CA ARG A 750 15.43 -31.09 -16.76
C ARG A 750 16.34 -29.87 -16.98
N ALA A 751 17.37 -29.98 -17.83
CA ALA A 751 18.31 -28.87 -18.04
C ALA A 751 17.67 -27.68 -18.74
N ARG A 752 18.03 -26.43 -18.30
CA ARG A 752 17.53 -25.18 -18.86
C ARG A 752 18.65 -24.14 -18.94
N PRO A 753 18.91 -23.53 -20.13
CA PRO A 753 19.79 -22.36 -20.22
C PRO A 753 19.18 -21.18 -19.44
N ILE A 754 19.98 -20.50 -18.60
CA ILE A 754 19.51 -19.45 -17.70
C ILE A 754 20.08 -18.10 -18.02
N ALA A 755 21.39 -18.00 -18.20
CA ALA A 755 22.11 -16.74 -18.40
C ALA A 755 23.20 -16.88 -19.45
N GLY A 756 23.55 -15.76 -20.09
CA GLY A 756 24.58 -15.67 -21.14
C GLY A 756 24.02 -15.26 -22.49
N PRO A 757 24.83 -15.28 -23.57
CA PRO A 757 24.42 -14.90 -24.92
C PRO A 757 23.28 -15.77 -25.46
N ILE A 758 22.21 -15.15 -25.98
CA ILE A 758 20.99 -15.84 -26.45
C ILE A 758 21.32 -16.88 -27.51
N GLY A 759 22.15 -16.56 -28.52
CA GLY A 759 22.51 -17.53 -29.58
C GLY A 759 23.17 -18.80 -29.04
N LEU A 760 23.99 -18.71 -27.98
CA LEU A 760 24.60 -19.87 -27.36
C LEU A 760 23.60 -20.64 -26.50
N GLN A 761 22.63 -19.95 -25.87
CA GLN A 761 21.52 -20.61 -25.17
C GLN A 761 20.67 -21.43 -26.15
N ASP A 762 20.33 -20.86 -27.32
CA ASP A 762 19.56 -21.53 -28.38
C ASP A 762 20.32 -22.73 -28.93
N ASP A 763 21.62 -22.63 -29.11
CA ASP A 763 22.49 -23.74 -29.59
C ASP A 763 22.50 -24.92 -28.61
N ILE A 764 22.55 -24.67 -27.32
CA ILE A 764 22.52 -25.69 -26.28
C ILE A 764 21.12 -26.30 -26.13
N GLU A 765 20.07 -25.48 -26.18
CA GLU A 765 18.70 -25.98 -26.10
C GLU A 765 18.33 -26.82 -27.33
N SER A 766 18.78 -26.43 -28.51
CA SER A 766 18.60 -27.21 -29.74
C SER A 766 19.32 -28.55 -29.63
N PHE A 767 20.56 -28.58 -29.18
CA PHE A 767 21.31 -29.78 -28.95
C PHE A 767 20.65 -30.70 -27.89
N ARG A 768 20.15 -30.12 -26.77
CA ARG A 768 19.42 -30.90 -25.76
C ARG A 768 18.19 -31.58 -26.36
N ARG A 769 17.41 -30.85 -27.15
CA ARG A 769 16.22 -31.40 -27.83
C ARG A 769 16.58 -32.50 -28.80
N GLU A 770 17.60 -32.31 -29.61
CA GLU A 770 18.10 -33.34 -30.55
C GLU A 770 18.58 -34.60 -29.82
N LEU A 771 19.30 -34.44 -28.70
CA LEU A 771 19.78 -35.53 -27.88
C LEU A 771 18.63 -36.35 -27.25
N ILE A 772 17.64 -35.68 -26.70
CA ILE A 772 16.49 -36.31 -26.05
C ILE A 772 15.58 -36.99 -27.10
N ALA A 773 15.34 -36.31 -28.24
CA ALA A 773 14.50 -36.86 -29.30
C ALA A 773 15.19 -37.92 -30.19
N GLY A 774 16.51 -38.13 -29.98
CA GLY A 774 17.28 -39.13 -30.72
C GLY A 774 16.85 -40.58 -30.40
N ALA A 775 17.27 -41.52 -31.24
CA ALA A 775 17.00 -42.94 -31.01
C ALA A 775 17.66 -43.40 -29.70
N GLN A 776 16.85 -43.84 -28.74
CA GLN A 776 17.27 -44.31 -27.45
C GLN A 776 17.13 -45.82 -27.33
N ASP A 777 18.07 -46.46 -26.63
CA ASP A 777 17.91 -47.86 -26.22
C ASP A 777 17.01 -47.93 -24.99
N VAL A 778 15.73 -48.14 -25.18
CA VAL A 778 14.69 -48.09 -24.16
C VAL A 778 14.95 -49.09 -23.02
N GLN A 779 15.35 -50.35 -23.37
CA GLN A 779 15.65 -51.36 -22.37
C GLN A 779 16.84 -50.94 -21.48
N LYS A 780 17.88 -50.39 -22.08
CA LYS A 780 19.04 -49.88 -21.36
C LYS A 780 18.67 -48.73 -20.42
N ILE A 781 17.77 -47.80 -20.84
CA ILE A 781 17.32 -46.72 -19.99
C ILE A 781 16.63 -47.27 -18.73
N PHE A 782 15.76 -48.26 -18.87
CA PHE A 782 15.04 -48.85 -17.73
C PHE A 782 15.97 -49.65 -16.82
N ASP A 783 16.85 -50.46 -17.38
CA ASP A 783 17.84 -51.25 -16.60
C ASP A 783 18.78 -50.34 -15.82
N ASP A 784 19.31 -49.26 -16.47
CA ASP A 784 20.20 -48.28 -15.83
C ASP A 784 19.46 -47.48 -14.76
N THR A 785 18.18 -47.17 -14.99
CA THR A 785 17.32 -46.46 -14.02
C THR A 785 17.04 -47.33 -12.78
N ALA A 786 16.70 -48.60 -12.97
CA ALA A 786 16.51 -49.57 -11.89
C ALA A 786 17.79 -49.73 -11.06
N ALA A 787 18.96 -49.92 -11.73
CA ALA A 787 20.24 -50.05 -11.08
C ALA A 787 20.65 -48.72 -10.33
N MET A 788 20.24 -47.57 -10.82
CA MET A 788 20.47 -46.31 -10.16
C MET A 788 19.63 -46.13 -8.89
N ARG A 789 18.36 -46.53 -8.92
CA ARG A 789 17.49 -46.53 -7.74
C ARG A 789 18.08 -47.40 -6.61
N GLU A 790 18.53 -48.64 -6.92
CA GLU A 790 19.20 -49.53 -5.96
C GLU A 790 20.48 -48.87 -5.35
N LYS A 791 21.30 -48.23 -6.19
CA LYS A 791 22.51 -47.51 -5.72
C LYS A 791 22.18 -46.33 -4.81
N ILE A 792 21.12 -45.57 -5.10
CA ILE A 792 20.68 -44.46 -4.26
C ILE A 792 20.18 -44.97 -2.92
N GLU A 793 19.37 -46.04 -2.91
CA GLU A 793 18.87 -46.69 -1.70
C GLU A 793 20.02 -47.22 -0.83
N ALA A 794 20.97 -47.94 -1.44
CA ALA A 794 22.15 -48.44 -0.73
C ALA A 794 23.05 -47.33 -0.15
N ALA A 795 23.16 -46.19 -0.84
CA ALA A 795 24.02 -45.08 -0.44
C ALA A 795 23.40 -44.15 0.60
N LYS A 796 22.07 -43.90 0.51
CA LYS A 796 21.36 -42.89 1.32
C LYS A 796 20.35 -43.51 2.31
N GLY A 797 20.03 -44.80 2.20
CA GLY A 797 18.99 -45.43 2.98
C GLY A 797 17.58 -45.05 2.52
N GLN A 798 16.57 -45.52 3.26
CA GLN A 798 15.15 -45.28 2.93
C GLN A 798 14.57 -43.99 3.50
N GLY A 799 15.40 -43.17 4.17
CA GLY A 799 14.95 -42.01 4.91
C GLY A 799 14.13 -42.35 6.16
N ASP A 800 13.72 -41.36 6.93
CA ASP A 800 12.80 -41.53 8.03
C ASP A 800 11.34 -41.52 7.56
N GLU A 801 10.40 -41.68 8.48
CA GLU A 801 8.97 -41.77 8.20
C GLU A 801 8.41 -40.48 7.55
N TRP A 802 9.00 -39.32 7.84
CA TRP A 802 8.60 -38.03 7.31
C TRP A 802 9.51 -37.51 6.19
N ASP A 803 10.49 -38.29 5.74
CA ASP A 803 11.33 -37.92 4.61
C ASP A 803 10.51 -38.05 3.31
N ALA A 804 10.10 -36.91 2.75
CA ALA A 804 9.36 -36.90 1.50
C ALA A 804 10.22 -37.14 0.27
N LYS A 805 11.57 -37.05 0.38
CA LYS A 805 12.48 -37.10 -0.76
C LYS A 805 13.10 -38.46 -0.99
N LEU A 806 13.61 -39.12 0.06
CA LEU A 806 14.41 -40.33 -0.03
C LEU A 806 13.60 -41.59 0.33
N GLY A 807 13.65 -42.60 -0.47
CA GLY A 807 12.97 -43.90 -0.30
C GLY A 807 12.23 -44.34 -1.53
N ALA A 808 11.91 -45.67 -1.57
CA ALA A 808 11.15 -46.26 -2.66
C ALA A 808 9.77 -45.61 -2.79
N GLY A 809 9.38 -45.26 -4.01
CA GLY A 809 8.12 -44.59 -4.33
C GLY A 809 7.98 -43.16 -3.85
N ARG A 810 9.02 -42.54 -3.26
CA ARG A 810 9.00 -41.15 -2.82
C ARG A 810 9.44 -40.17 -3.93
N MET A 811 9.53 -38.89 -3.62
CA MET A 811 9.72 -37.81 -4.60
C MET A 811 10.88 -38.07 -5.57
N GLN A 812 12.09 -38.41 -5.07
CA GLN A 812 13.26 -38.67 -5.93
C GLN A 812 13.05 -39.88 -6.85
N ASP A 813 12.35 -40.89 -6.38
CA ASP A 813 12.05 -42.12 -7.13
C ASP A 813 11.07 -41.84 -8.28
N ILE A 814 10.00 -41.12 -8.00
CA ILE A 814 9.03 -40.64 -9.00
C ILE A 814 9.71 -39.73 -10.03
N GLU A 815 10.62 -38.82 -9.59
CA GLU A 815 11.39 -37.94 -10.49
C GLU A 815 12.26 -38.77 -11.47
N LEU A 816 12.96 -39.80 -10.99
CA LEU A 816 13.79 -40.65 -11.84
C LEU A 816 12.94 -41.40 -12.85
N PHE A 817 11.83 -41.97 -12.43
CA PHE A 817 10.89 -42.67 -13.33
C PHE A 817 10.32 -41.72 -14.40
N SER A 818 9.92 -40.50 -14.00
CA SER A 818 9.44 -39.45 -14.90
C SER A 818 10.50 -39.09 -15.95
N GLN A 819 11.76 -38.91 -15.53
CA GLN A 819 12.88 -38.58 -16.42
C GLN A 819 13.17 -39.74 -17.41
N ALA A 820 13.08 -40.99 -16.95
CA ALA A 820 13.23 -42.17 -17.81
C ALA A 820 12.13 -42.21 -18.87
N ALA A 821 10.90 -41.92 -18.51
CA ALA A 821 9.78 -41.86 -19.45
C ALA A 821 9.93 -40.73 -20.46
N CYS A 822 10.38 -39.52 -20.04
CA CYS A 822 10.68 -38.40 -20.92
C CYS A 822 11.81 -38.75 -21.92
N LEU A 823 12.90 -39.33 -21.43
CA LEU A 823 14.02 -39.74 -22.29
C LEU A 823 13.61 -40.82 -23.31
N THR A 824 12.77 -41.77 -22.90
CA THR A 824 12.27 -42.87 -23.76
C THR A 824 11.32 -42.35 -24.84
N SER A 825 10.46 -41.39 -24.51
CA SER A 825 9.47 -40.84 -25.44
C SER A 825 10.01 -39.69 -26.29
N GLY A 826 11.19 -39.13 -25.97
CA GLY A 826 11.70 -37.93 -26.59
C GLY A 826 11.00 -36.64 -26.11
N GLU A 827 10.35 -36.65 -24.95
CA GLU A 827 9.64 -35.50 -24.40
C GLU A 827 10.62 -34.44 -23.90
N ILE A 828 10.40 -33.22 -24.33
CA ILE A 828 11.26 -32.06 -24.02
C ILE A 828 10.79 -31.20 -22.84
N ASP A 829 9.55 -31.38 -22.38
CA ASP A 829 9.03 -30.75 -21.17
C ASP A 829 9.82 -31.22 -19.94
N ARG A 830 10.03 -30.32 -18.99
CA ARG A 830 10.89 -30.53 -17.81
C ARG A 830 10.13 -30.93 -16.55
N SER A 831 8.79 -30.94 -16.63
CA SER A 831 7.94 -31.22 -15.47
C SER A 831 7.81 -32.75 -15.21
N VAL A 832 7.66 -33.10 -13.94
CA VAL A 832 7.44 -34.49 -13.52
C VAL A 832 6.11 -35.02 -14.06
N SER A 833 5.07 -34.18 -14.04
CA SER A 833 3.76 -34.52 -14.57
C SER A 833 3.81 -34.87 -16.08
N ALA A 834 4.62 -34.14 -16.87
CA ALA A 834 4.83 -34.47 -18.28
C ALA A 834 5.42 -35.88 -18.45
N GLY A 835 6.45 -36.22 -17.69
CA GLY A 835 7.04 -37.55 -17.74
C GLY A 835 6.08 -38.67 -17.29
N ILE A 836 5.25 -38.42 -16.28
CA ILE A 836 4.19 -39.38 -15.87
C ILE A 836 3.18 -39.55 -17.01
N MET A 837 2.81 -38.46 -17.70
CA MET A 837 1.92 -38.57 -18.88
C MET A 837 2.57 -39.28 -20.06
N GLN A 838 3.89 -39.16 -20.24
CA GLN A 838 4.62 -39.96 -21.23
C GLN A 838 4.64 -41.45 -20.86
N ALA A 839 4.83 -41.81 -19.59
CA ALA A 839 4.73 -43.19 -19.12
C ALA A 839 3.33 -43.76 -19.41
N LEU A 840 2.27 -42.97 -19.25
CA LEU A 840 0.92 -43.37 -19.66
C LEU A 840 0.81 -43.55 -21.19
N GLY A 841 1.37 -42.64 -21.98
CA GLY A 841 1.41 -42.70 -23.44
C GLY A 841 2.15 -43.97 -23.96
N LEU A 842 3.24 -44.32 -23.32
CA LEU A 842 4.04 -45.50 -23.58
C LEU A 842 3.35 -46.81 -23.06
N LYS A 843 2.20 -46.68 -22.40
CA LYS A 843 1.45 -47.79 -21.78
C LYS A 843 2.22 -48.55 -20.68
N LEU A 844 3.20 -47.90 -20.07
CA LEU A 844 3.93 -48.41 -18.91
C LEU A 844 3.07 -48.42 -17.65
N ILE A 845 2.14 -47.48 -17.57
CA ILE A 845 1.19 -47.33 -16.46
C ILE A 845 -0.21 -47.06 -16.98
N SER A 846 -1.21 -47.39 -16.17
CA SER A 846 -2.62 -47.03 -16.42
C SER A 846 -2.93 -45.59 -16.08
N LYS A 847 -4.09 -45.08 -16.52
CA LYS A 847 -4.58 -43.75 -16.18
C LYS A 847 -4.76 -43.55 -14.68
N THR A 848 -5.17 -44.57 -13.95
CA THR A 848 -5.35 -44.56 -12.50
C THR A 848 -4.02 -44.44 -11.78
N GLU A 849 -3.02 -45.20 -12.24
CA GLU A 849 -1.65 -45.15 -11.71
C GLU A 849 -0.97 -43.83 -12.02
N ALA A 850 -1.15 -43.26 -13.21
CA ALA A 850 -0.63 -41.95 -13.56
C ALA A 850 -1.17 -40.86 -12.62
N LYS A 851 -2.47 -40.86 -12.34
CA LYS A 851 -3.07 -39.95 -11.38
C LYS A 851 -2.52 -40.17 -9.96
N MET A 852 -2.40 -41.38 -9.51
CA MET A 852 -1.87 -41.74 -8.20
C MET A 852 -0.42 -41.25 -8.03
N LEU A 853 0.44 -41.44 -9.05
CA LEU A 853 1.82 -40.94 -9.03
C LEU A 853 1.89 -39.40 -8.96
N ASP A 854 1.02 -38.70 -9.69
CA ASP A 854 0.96 -37.24 -9.67
C ASP A 854 0.46 -36.69 -8.33
N ASP A 855 -0.58 -37.32 -7.75
CA ASP A 855 -1.10 -37.03 -6.42
C ASP A 855 -0.03 -37.28 -5.32
N ALA A 856 0.67 -38.42 -5.39
CA ALA A 856 1.76 -38.80 -4.50
C ALA A 856 2.92 -37.78 -4.58
N TYR A 857 3.37 -37.45 -5.80
CA TYR A 857 4.42 -36.46 -6.02
C TYR A 857 4.06 -35.09 -5.45
N SER A 858 2.83 -34.64 -5.68
CA SER A 858 2.33 -33.37 -5.17
C SER A 858 2.33 -33.32 -3.64
N THR A 859 1.92 -34.42 -2.99
CA THR A 859 1.95 -34.57 -1.52
C THR A 859 3.39 -34.52 -0.99
N PHE A 860 4.31 -35.30 -1.60
CA PHE A 860 5.72 -35.30 -1.19
C PHE A 860 6.37 -33.95 -1.43
N TRP A 861 6.05 -33.24 -2.53
CA TRP A 861 6.55 -31.91 -2.79
C TRP A 861 6.05 -30.92 -1.73
N ALA A 862 4.77 -30.96 -1.35
CA ALA A 862 4.18 -30.10 -0.32
C ALA A 862 4.92 -30.28 1.02
N ILE A 863 5.14 -31.52 1.45
CA ILE A 863 5.88 -31.84 2.69
C ILE A 863 7.32 -31.30 2.61
N GLN A 864 8.00 -31.52 1.49
CA GLN A 864 9.37 -31.05 1.29
C GLN A 864 9.46 -29.52 1.34
N ALA A 865 8.50 -28.81 0.71
CA ALA A 865 8.45 -27.35 0.71
C ALA A 865 8.18 -26.80 2.13
N VAL A 866 7.23 -27.39 2.86
CA VAL A 866 6.94 -27.05 4.26
C VAL A 866 8.17 -27.33 5.14
N SER A 867 8.75 -28.54 5.06
CA SER A 867 9.94 -28.91 5.82
C SER A 867 11.07 -27.90 5.64
N LYS A 868 11.37 -27.51 4.40
CA LYS A 868 12.46 -26.59 4.08
C LYS A 868 12.19 -25.13 4.47
N LEU A 869 10.94 -24.74 4.61
CA LEU A 869 10.58 -23.43 5.14
C LEU A 869 10.69 -23.38 6.67
N LEU A 870 10.27 -24.46 7.36
CA LEU A 870 10.17 -24.49 8.81
C LEU A 870 11.47 -24.89 9.52
N SER A 871 12.29 -25.75 8.91
CA SER A 871 13.45 -26.35 9.59
C SER A 871 14.66 -26.57 8.68
N GLU A 872 15.87 -26.49 9.25
CA GLU A 872 17.10 -26.96 8.62
C GLU A 872 17.25 -28.49 8.73
N LYS A 873 16.61 -29.09 9.71
CA LYS A 873 16.63 -30.51 9.99
C LYS A 873 15.51 -31.25 9.26
N PRO A 874 15.56 -32.57 9.17
CA PRO A 874 14.40 -33.37 8.74
C PRO A 874 13.13 -32.99 9.51
N LEU A 875 11.99 -33.15 8.86
CA LEU A 875 10.70 -32.77 9.44
C LEU A 875 10.35 -33.72 10.61
N GLU A 876 10.23 -33.13 11.80
CA GLU A 876 9.68 -33.82 12.97
C GLU A 876 8.41 -33.09 13.43
N PRO A 877 7.20 -33.62 13.14
CA PRO A 877 5.95 -32.94 13.49
C PRO A 877 5.78 -32.62 14.99
N GLY A 878 6.51 -33.31 15.86
CA GLY A 878 6.58 -32.99 17.29
C GLY A 878 7.27 -31.66 17.59
N GLU A 879 8.19 -31.23 16.71
CA GLU A 879 9.03 -30.04 16.91
C GLU A 879 8.56 -28.76 16.20
N ILE A 880 7.57 -28.85 15.28
CA ILE A 880 7.15 -27.70 14.47
C ILE A 880 6.00 -26.87 15.05
N GLY A 881 5.48 -27.21 16.23
CA GLY A 881 4.41 -26.49 16.92
C GLY A 881 3.04 -26.52 16.25
N LEU A 882 2.09 -25.85 16.88
CA LEU A 882 0.72 -25.82 16.39
C LEU A 882 0.63 -25.14 15.01
N GLY A 883 1.21 -23.93 14.87
CA GLY A 883 1.19 -23.21 13.58
C GLY A 883 1.89 -23.97 12.45
N GLY A 884 3.03 -24.63 12.74
CA GLY A 884 3.72 -25.49 11.77
C GLY A 884 2.92 -26.74 11.40
N LYS A 885 2.21 -27.34 12.37
CA LYS A 885 1.30 -28.48 12.11
C LYS A 885 0.11 -28.07 11.26
N ASP A 886 -0.52 -26.95 11.60
CA ASP A 886 -1.64 -26.42 10.81
C ASP A 886 -1.21 -26.09 9.37
N PHE A 887 -0.01 -25.53 9.21
CA PHE A 887 0.56 -25.27 7.88
C PHE A 887 0.79 -26.57 7.11
N LEU A 888 1.41 -27.59 7.72
CA LEU A 888 1.66 -28.89 7.12
C LEU A 888 0.35 -29.58 6.70
N LEU A 889 -0.63 -29.63 7.60
CA LEU A 889 -1.92 -30.27 7.35
C LEU A 889 -2.70 -29.57 6.25
N ARG A 890 -2.67 -28.23 6.22
CA ARG A 890 -3.31 -27.44 5.17
C ARG A 890 -2.71 -27.70 3.80
N GLU A 891 -1.37 -27.70 3.68
CA GLU A 891 -0.68 -27.94 2.41
C GLU A 891 -0.89 -29.35 1.88
N CYS A 892 -1.06 -30.32 2.77
CA CYS A 892 -1.31 -31.71 2.41
C CYS A 892 -2.80 -32.09 2.37
N ALA A 893 -3.72 -31.10 2.51
CA ALA A 893 -5.17 -31.34 2.54
C ALA A 893 -5.60 -32.43 3.52
N SER A 894 -4.96 -32.52 4.69
CA SER A 894 -5.21 -33.51 5.74
C SER A 894 -5.76 -32.85 7.00
N GLU A 895 -6.65 -33.53 7.72
CA GLU A 895 -7.22 -33.02 8.95
C GLU A 895 -6.36 -33.34 10.19
N ARG A 896 -5.64 -34.48 10.14
CA ARG A 896 -4.87 -34.99 11.27
C ARG A 896 -3.52 -35.53 10.83
N LEU A 897 -2.50 -35.41 11.69
CA LEU A 897 -1.15 -35.91 11.43
C LEU A 897 -1.12 -37.44 11.19
N GLU A 898 -1.93 -38.22 11.91
CA GLU A 898 -1.99 -39.68 11.74
C GLU A 898 -2.56 -40.08 10.38
N ASP A 899 -3.53 -39.32 9.87
CA ASP A 899 -4.12 -39.56 8.56
C ASP A 899 -3.09 -39.22 7.47
N LEU A 900 -2.36 -38.10 7.62
CA LEU A 900 -1.27 -37.74 6.72
C LEU A 900 -0.15 -38.80 6.70
N LYS A 901 0.24 -39.28 7.88
CA LYS A 901 1.24 -40.33 8.01
C LYS A 901 0.83 -41.63 7.31
N THR A 902 -0.43 -42.01 7.46
CA THR A 902 -1.00 -43.17 6.78
C THR A 902 -1.00 -42.99 5.27
N SER A 903 -1.46 -41.80 4.80
CA SER A 903 -1.46 -41.45 3.37
C SER A 903 -0.05 -41.46 2.77
N LEU A 904 0.97 -40.93 3.50
CA LEU A 904 2.37 -40.95 3.04
C LEU A 904 2.88 -42.37 2.80
N ARG A 905 2.58 -43.27 3.73
CA ARG A 905 2.98 -44.69 3.58
C ARG A 905 2.26 -45.33 2.41
N GLU A 906 0.95 -45.14 2.30
CA GLU A 906 0.15 -45.69 1.20
C GLU A 906 0.62 -45.14 -0.16
N HIS A 907 0.89 -43.85 -0.26
CA HIS A 907 1.42 -43.23 -1.48
C HIS A 907 2.80 -43.79 -1.85
N SER A 908 3.71 -43.92 -0.88
CA SER A 908 5.05 -44.46 -1.17
C SER A 908 5.02 -45.91 -1.58
N GLU A 909 4.26 -46.76 -0.89
CA GLU A 909 4.11 -48.18 -1.22
C GLU A 909 3.45 -48.40 -2.61
N ALA A 910 2.38 -47.64 -2.89
CA ALA A 910 1.69 -47.71 -4.18
C ALA A 910 2.58 -47.22 -5.33
N ALA A 911 3.26 -46.08 -5.14
CA ALA A 911 4.16 -45.51 -6.15
C ALA A 911 5.35 -46.45 -6.42
N ALA A 912 5.97 -47.02 -5.38
CA ALA A 912 7.05 -47.99 -5.52
C ALA A 912 6.60 -49.21 -6.35
N SER A 913 5.46 -49.76 -5.99
CA SER A 913 4.90 -50.94 -6.73
C SER A 913 4.66 -50.65 -8.21
N VAL A 914 4.10 -49.47 -8.52
CA VAL A 914 3.85 -49.07 -9.92
C VAL A 914 5.16 -48.85 -10.67
N ILE A 915 6.15 -48.16 -10.05
CA ILE A 915 7.45 -47.90 -10.67
C ILE A 915 8.21 -49.21 -10.92
N ASP A 916 8.23 -50.13 -9.93
CA ASP A 916 8.89 -51.42 -10.06
C ASP A 916 8.26 -52.23 -11.19
N GLN A 917 6.92 -52.34 -11.25
CA GLN A 917 6.22 -53.03 -12.32
C GLN A 917 6.49 -52.43 -13.71
N ALA A 918 6.55 -51.10 -13.79
CA ALA A 918 6.81 -50.39 -15.04
C ALA A 918 8.25 -50.55 -15.54
N LEU A 919 9.22 -50.65 -14.63
CA LEU A 919 10.64 -50.87 -14.98
C LEU A 919 10.98 -52.32 -15.23
N ASP A 920 10.33 -53.28 -14.52
CA ASP A 920 10.52 -54.74 -14.69
C ASP A 920 9.71 -55.34 -15.85
N GLY A 921 8.66 -54.61 -16.29
CA GLY A 921 7.73 -55.09 -17.34
C GLY A 921 8.46 -55.21 -18.67
N ASN A 922 8.74 -56.43 -19.12
CA ASN A 922 9.25 -56.73 -20.44
C ASN A 922 8.38 -56.09 -21.53
N LEU A 923 8.96 -55.23 -22.37
CA LEU A 923 8.37 -54.66 -23.59
C LEU A 923 8.01 -55.75 -24.64
N GLU A 924 8.12 -57.06 -24.31
CA GLU A 924 8.00 -58.22 -25.23
C GLU A 924 6.58 -58.57 -25.64
N THR A 925 5.52 -57.88 -25.21
CA THR A 925 4.15 -58.28 -25.54
C THR A 925 3.26 -57.21 -26.16
N GLN A 926 3.74 -56.48 -27.14
CA GLN A 926 2.84 -55.79 -28.09
C GLN A 926 3.59 -55.35 -29.38
N THR A 927 3.91 -56.29 -30.24
CA THR A 927 4.04 -56.07 -31.71
C THR A 927 2.70 -56.32 -32.39
#